data_b98c69299e4d4a1085290794f7088bce
#
_entry.id   b98c69299e4d4a1085290794f7088bce
#
_cell.length_a   1.000
_cell.length_b   1.000
_cell.length_c   1.000
_cell.angle_alpha   90.00
_cell.angle_beta   90.00
_cell.angle_gamma   90.00
#
_symmetry.space_group_name_H-M   'P 1'
#
loop_
_entity.id
_entity.type
_entity.pdbx_description
1 polymer ?
#
loop_
_entity_poly.entity_id
_entity_poly.type
_entity_poly.pdbx_seq_one_letter_code
_entity_poly.pdbx_strand_id
1 'polypeptide(L)'
;MTGAAITGRAVLEVEDLAIEYRLGTEWKTAVRGINFSIGHGESYGLVGESGCGKSTIAMAIMHYLPRNGRISGGSIRLNGRDFTDLSGRELRQARVNDISMVYQDPGSSLNPSIKIGTQVADVFDLLGVPKREHRDRVLAILRKVQIADPARVVDRFPHQLSGGMLQRVVIAMAIASEPALLVLDEPTTGLDATVEAEVLDLVAGLRDEIGTSVLFISHSLSVIRKMCDRTAILYAGRMMAEGPTEEIFTSPRHPYTVGLLRCLPDPMTGSTDRTALDTIPGVLPPLGAEIVGCVYAERCAMSEDICIEVEPELNDLGGGRVSRCHFPEEAPNLPRAVAPEPVPRRVHDQTLVEIKGASKTFMQDGHPVYALSNIDLEIMVGETVGLVGESGSGKSTLAKVLLGIHAPDEGSVITLSGGELAAELEKRGQEEIGAVQMVFQNPDSALNRRHSVHRIIGRAVQLLRGGQRTEREERIKTLLREVRMGMQHYNSKPRQLSGGLKQRVAIARAFAGSPALVVCDEPTSALDVSVQAAIINLLAELQVEENVAYLFISHDLNVVRYIADRVAVMYLGRLMEVGTADRVFAGPNHPYTEALLSASPELSDDKRIRLEGEIPEPSNPPSGCVFQTRCPRKIGEICETVEPELEEAEPGWFKRCHIPVEELRAMQIGISA
;
A
#
# COMPACT_ATOMS: atom_id res chain seq x y z
N MET A 1 -25.18 3.57 -26.30
CA MET A 1 -24.53 3.57 -27.63
C MET A 1 -23.67 2.32 -27.68
N THR A 2 -23.82 1.56 -28.70
CA THR A 2 -23.35 0.19 -28.95
C THR A 2 -21.83 0.08 -28.77
N GLY A 3 -21.40 -0.85 -27.87
CA GLY A 3 -20.03 -1.23 -27.71
C GLY A 3 -19.42 -1.72 -29.03
N ALA A 4 -18.50 -0.95 -29.57
CA ALA A 4 -17.70 -1.36 -30.71
C ALA A 4 -16.74 -2.44 -30.24
N ALA A 5 -16.89 -3.66 -30.76
CA ALA A 5 -15.84 -4.66 -30.70
C ALA A 5 -14.56 -4.05 -31.26
N ILE A 6 -13.49 -4.06 -30.47
CA ILE A 6 -12.16 -3.61 -30.91
C ILE A 6 -11.68 -4.60 -31.96
N THR A 7 -11.93 -4.31 -33.24
CA THR A 7 -11.41 -5.04 -34.40
C THR A 7 -10.01 -4.53 -34.76
N GLY A 8 -9.10 -4.41 -33.77
CA GLY A 8 -7.70 -4.08 -33.93
C GLY A 8 -6.83 -5.28 -33.52
N ARG A 9 -5.76 -5.51 -34.27
CA ARG A 9 -4.76 -6.55 -33.97
C ARG A 9 -4.23 -6.35 -32.54
N ALA A 10 -4.26 -7.40 -31.70
CA ALA A 10 -3.78 -7.32 -30.32
C ALA A 10 -2.27 -6.95 -30.28
N VAL A 11 -1.88 -6.12 -29.31
CA VAL A 11 -0.46 -5.83 -29.02
C VAL A 11 0.19 -7.02 -28.33
N LEU A 12 -0.50 -7.60 -27.34
CA LEU A 12 -0.04 -8.79 -26.62
C LEU A 12 -1.10 -9.89 -26.74
N GLU A 13 -0.66 -11.09 -27.09
CA GLU A 13 -1.45 -12.32 -27.04
C GLU A 13 -0.71 -13.35 -26.22
N VAL A 14 -1.37 -13.88 -25.19
CA VAL A 14 -0.86 -14.94 -24.32
C VAL A 14 -1.80 -16.13 -24.45
N GLU A 15 -1.28 -17.25 -24.93
CA GLU A 15 -2.05 -18.46 -25.19
C GLU A 15 -1.49 -19.65 -24.39
N ASP A 16 -2.33 -20.25 -23.57
CA ASP A 16 -2.05 -21.44 -22.74
C ASP A 16 -0.73 -21.38 -21.95
N LEU A 17 -0.36 -20.18 -21.46
CA LEU A 17 0.92 -19.95 -20.81
C LEU A 17 1.04 -20.76 -19.51
N ALA A 18 2.03 -21.64 -19.47
CA ALA A 18 2.40 -22.42 -18.30
C ALA A 18 3.84 -22.11 -17.89
N ILE A 19 4.05 -21.88 -16.58
CA ILE A 19 5.36 -21.52 -16.01
C ILE A 19 5.66 -22.41 -14.83
N GLU A 20 6.90 -22.90 -14.76
CA GLU A 20 7.39 -23.75 -13.68
C GLU A 20 8.63 -23.16 -13.02
N TYR A 21 8.77 -23.46 -11.72
CA TYR A 21 9.98 -23.19 -10.95
C TYR A 21 10.60 -24.47 -10.41
N ARG A 22 11.92 -24.56 -10.48
CA ARG A 22 12.67 -25.67 -9.89
C ARG A 22 12.88 -25.44 -8.40
N LEU A 23 12.29 -26.29 -7.58
CA LEU A 23 12.48 -26.36 -6.13
C LEU A 23 13.25 -27.63 -5.78
N GLY A 24 14.50 -27.49 -5.39
CA GLY A 24 15.41 -28.62 -5.24
C GLY A 24 15.65 -29.31 -6.58
N THR A 25 15.20 -30.57 -6.72
CA THR A 25 15.32 -31.37 -7.94
C THR A 25 14.07 -31.39 -8.81
N GLU A 26 12.91 -30.93 -8.28
CA GLU A 26 11.60 -31.00 -8.95
C GLU A 26 11.19 -29.69 -9.57
N TRP A 27 10.50 -29.76 -10.71
CA TRP A 27 9.79 -28.65 -11.30
C TRP A 27 8.37 -28.56 -10.76
N LYS A 28 7.97 -27.39 -10.28
CA LYS A 28 6.65 -27.13 -9.71
C LYS A 28 5.94 -26.04 -10.51
N THR A 29 4.72 -26.31 -10.92
CA THR A 29 3.91 -25.40 -11.73
C THR A 29 3.44 -24.19 -10.91
N ALA A 30 3.75 -22.99 -11.39
CA ALA A 30 3.37 -21.71 -10.79
C ALA A 30 2.23 -21.04 -11.56
N VAL A 31 2.20 -21.18 -12.88
CA VAL A 31 1.14 -20.64 -13.77
C VAL A 31 0.64 -21.79 -14.64
N ARG A 32 -0.68 -21.86 -14.80
CA ARG A 32 -1.37 -23.06 -15.31
C ARG A 32 -2.32 -22.71 -16.46
N GLY A 33 -1.81 -22.57 -17.69
CA GLY A 33 -2.64 -22.35 -18.86
C GLY A 33 -3.43 -21.03 -18.82
N ILE A 34 -2.71 -19.91 -18.75
CA ILE A 34 -3.28 -18.57 -18.76
C ILE A 34 -3.47 -18.10 -20.21
N ASN A 35 -4.67 -17.57 -20.51
CA ASN A 35 -5.04 -17.01 -21.80
C ASN A 35 -5.56 -15.59 -21.60
N PHE A 36 -4.98 -14.61 -22.29
CA PHE A 36 -5.51 -13.25 -22.39
C PHE A 36 -4.86 -12.49 -23.54
N SER A 37 -5.48 -11.39 -23.93
CA SER A 37 -4.93 -10.49 -24.94
C SER A 37 -5.11 -9.03 -24.53
N ILE A 38 -4.22 -8.17 -25.00
CA ILE A 38 -4.26 -6.72 -24.79
C ILE A 38 -4.31 -6.05 -26.14
N GLY A 39 -5.32 -5.21 -26.39
CA GLY A 39 -5.49 -4.41 -27.60
C GLY A 39 -4.54 -3.20 -27.62
N HIS A 40 -4.46 -2.54 -28.79
CA HIS A 40 -3.68 -1.29 -28.89
C HIS A 40 -4.32 -0.17 -28.06
N GLY A 41 -3.51 0.49 -27.22
CA GLY A 41 -3.94 1.56 -26.31
C GLY A 41 -4.81 1.09 -25.15
N GLU A 42 -5.03 -0.22 -25.01
CA GLU A 42 -5.80 -0.81 -23.91
C GLU A 42 -4.97 -0.86 -22.63
N SER A 43 -5.62 -0.60 -21.49
CA SER A 43 -5.09 -0.83 -20.17
C SER A 43 -5.71 -2.09 -19.55
N TYR A 44 -4.88 -3.08 -19.26
CA TYR A 44 -5.29 -4.39 -18.78
C TYR A 44 -4.77 -4.66 -17.38
N GLY A 45 -5.67 -4.97 -16.43
CA GLY A 45 -5.34 -5.20 -15.02
C GLY A 45 -5.18 -6.68 -14.67
N LEU A 46 -4.09 -7.02 -13.95
CA LEU A 46 -3.96 -8.32 -13.29
C LEU A 46 -4.04 -8.16 -11.77
N VAL A 47 -5.02 -8.82 -11.17
CA VAL A 47 -5.34 -8.74 -9.73
C VAL A 47 -5.31 -10.14 -9.10
N GLY A 48 -5.03 -10.20 -7.81
CA GLY A 48 -5.07 -11.42 -7.01
C GLY A 48 -4.13 -11.36 -5.82
N GLU A 49 -4.23 -12.31 -4.91
CA GLU A 49 -3.37 -12.42 -3.72
C GLU A 49 -1.89 -12.58 -4.08
N SER A 50 -0.99 -12.23 -3.15
CA SER A 50 0.46 -12.42 -3.32
C SER A 50 0.79 -13.89 -3.52
N GLY A 51 1.67 -14.19 -4.48
CA GLY A 51 2.01 -15.56 -4.85
C GLY A 51 1.04 -16.22 -5.84
N CYS A 52 -0.02 -15.54 -6.31
CA CYS A 52 -0.91 -16.11 -7.33
C CYS A 52 -0.32 -16.15 -8.75
N GLY A 53 0.86 -15.53 -8.98
CA GLY A 53 1.58 -15.62 -10.26
C GLY A 53 1.65 -14.33 -11.10
N LYS A 54 1.11 -13.18 -10.65
CA LYS A 54 1.09 -11.90 -11.40
C LYS A 54 2.47 -11.47 -11.92
N SER A 55 3.42 -11.23 -11.02
CA SER A 55 4.79 -10.83 -11.38
C SER A 55 5.53 -11.92 -12.14
N THR A 56 5.19 -13.22 -11.93
CA THR A 56 5.72 -14.32 -12.71
C THR A 56 5.29 -14.23 -14.18
N ILE A 57 4.01 -13.90 -14.43
CA ILE A 57 3.50 -13.67 -15.79
C ILE A 57 4.21 -12.46 -16.42
N ALA A 58 4.34 -11.34 -15.69
CA ALA A 58 5.06 -10.17 -16.17
C ALA A 58 6.51 -10.48 -16.56
N MET A 59 7.23 -11.22 -15.70
CA MET A 59 8.60 -11.65 -15.98
C MET A 59 8.68 -12.61 -17.20
N ALA A 60 7.68 -13.47 -17.41
CA ALA A 60 7.62 -14.34 -18.58
C ALA A 60 7.39 -13.53 -19.86
N ILE A 61 6.46 -12.55 -19.83
CA ILE A 61 6.21 -11.63 -20.93
C ILE A 61 7.48 -10.84 -21.27
N MET A 62 8.23 -10.37 -20.25
CA MET A 62 9.55 -9.76 -20.43
C MET A 62 10.64 -10.75 -20.84
N HIS A 63 10.34 -12.04 -20.88
CA HIS A 63 11.33 -13.12 -21.07
C HIS A 63 12.49 -13.06 -20.06
N TYR A 64 12.19 -12.67 -18.81
CA TYR A 64 13.16 -12.38 -17.75
C TYR A 64 12.92 -13.26 -16.50
N LEU A 65 12.49 -14.52 -16.73
CA LEU A 65 12.37 -15.47 -15.62
C LEU A 65 13.75 -15.77 -15.00
N PRO A 66 13.83 -15.97 -13.68
CA PRO A 66 15.07 -16.33 -13.01
C PRO A 66 15.57 -17.72 -13.48
N ARG A 67 16.84 -18.04 -13.25
CA ARG A 67 17.49 -19.28 -13.73
C ARG A 67 16.79 -20.58 -13.32
N ASN A 68 16.02 -20.55 -12.25
CA ASN A 68 15.22 -21.67 -11.76
C ASN A 68 13.77 -21.64 -12.26
N GLY A 69 13.42 -20.71 -13.16
CA GLY A 69 12.11 -20.59 -13.80
C GLY A 69 12.18 -20.90 -15.29
N ARG A 70 11.09 -21.45 -15.86
CA ARG A 70 10.96 -21.70 -17.29
C ARG A 70 9.50 -21.56 -17.74
N ILE A 71 9.29 -21.18 -18.98
CA ILE A 71 8.03 -21.38 -19.68
C ILE A 71 8.00 -22.87 -20.06
N SER A 72 7.00 -23.60 -19.57
CA SER A 72 6.84 -25.05 -19.81
C SER A 72 5.81 -25.35 -20.88
N GLY A 73 4.97 -24.38 -21.26
CA GLY A 73 3.97 -24.51 -22.32
C GLY A 73 3.38 -23.17 -22.71
N GLY A 74 2.65 -23.16 -23.81
CA GLY A 74 1.99 -21.99 -24.35
C GLY A 74 2.88 -21.06 -25.18
N SER A 75 2.32 -19.94 -25.62
CA SER A 75 3.02 -18.94 -26.42
C SER A 75 2.73 -17.50 -25.96
N ILE A 76 3.67 -16.62 -26.22
CA ILE A 76 3.56 -15.17 -25.99
C ILE A 76 3.86 -14.49 -27.31
N ARG A 77 2.89 -13.72 -27.86
CA ARG A 77 3.07 -12.94 -29.08
C ARG A 77 2.97 -11.46 -28.78
N LEU A 78 3.92 -10.70 -29.28
CA LEU A 78 3.93 -9.22 -29.20
C LEU A 78 3.88 -8.66 -30.63
N ASN A 79 2.87 -7.83 -30.93
CA ASN A 79 2.58 -7.32 -32.28
C ASN A 79 2.52 -8.44 -33.34
N GLY A 80 2.00 -9.61 -32.96
CA GLY A 80 1.88 -10.80 -33.82
C GLY A 80 3.19 -11.54 -34.08
N ARG A 81 4.32 -11.12 -33.43
CA ARG A 81 5.60 -11.82 -33.46
C ARG A 81 5.68 -12.75 -32.24
N ASP A 82 6.06 -13.99 -32.45
CA ASP A 82 6.31 -14.93 -31.36
C ASP A 82 7.51 -14.46 -30.53
N PHE A 83 7.27 -14.26 -29.23
CA PHE A 83 8.26 -13.79 -28.26
C PHE A 83 8.85 -14.95 -27.46
N THR A 84 8.20 -16.13 -27.47
CA THR A 84 8.55 -17.29 -26.65
C THR A 84 9.93 -17.85 -27.01
N ASP A 85 10.25 -17.86 -28.30
CA ASP A 85 11.47 -18.45 -28.86
C ASP A 85 12.59 -17.45 -29.18
N LEU A 86 12.38 -16.15 -28.89
CA LEU A 86 13.40 -15.14 -29.15
C LEU A 86 14.62 -15.32 -28.24
N SER A 87 15.80 -15.18 -28.83
CA SER A 87 17.06 -15.30 -28.09
C SER A 87 18.09 -14.24 -28.48
N GLY A 88 19.08 -14.04 -27.64
CA GLY A 88 20.26 -13.25 -27.93
C GLY A 88 19.96 -11.81 -28.38
N ARG A 89 20.36 -11.46 -29.62
CA ARG A 89 20.23 -10.10 -30.15
C ARG A 89 18.79 -9.70 -30.44
N GLU A 90 17.99 -10.61 -30.94
CA GLU A 90 16.58 -10.36 -31.29
C GLU A 90 15.75 -10.02 -30.05
N LEU A 91 15.89 -10.82 -28.98
CA LEU A 91 15.23 -10.57 -27.70
C LEU A 91 15.66 -9.21 -27.11
N ARG A 92 16.95 -8.86 -27.23
CA ARG A 92 17.46 -7.59 -26.73
C ARG A 92 16.84 -6.39 -27.50
N GLN A 93 16.75 -6.51 -28.83
CA GLN A 93 16.11 -5.48 -29.67
C GLN A 93 14.63 -5.31 -29.33
N ALA A 94 13.91 -6.42 -29.17
CA ALA A 94 12.50 -6.39 -28.83
C ALA A 94 12.24 -5.76 -27.45
N ARG A 95 13.08 -6.06 -26.45
CA ARG A 95 13.01 -5.40 -25.13
C ARG A 95 13.33 -3.90 -25.17
N VAL A 96 14.13 -3.46 -26.10
CA VAL A 96 14.46 -2.03 -26.21
C VAL A 96 13.38 -1.25 -26.94
N ASN A 97 12.75 -1.85 -27.97
CA ASN A 97 11.86 -1.12 -28.88
C ASN A 97 10.37 -1.37 -28.62
N ASP A 98 9.99 -2.59 -28.19
CA ASP A 98 8.59 -3.01 -28.24
C ASP A 98 7.96 -3.11 -26.86
N ILE A 99 8.75 -3.41 -25.80
CA ILE A 99 8.24 -3.63 -24.45
C ILE A 99 9.15 -3.07 -23.37
N SER A 100 8.57 -2.40 -22.40
CA SER A 100 9.29 -1.90 -21.22
C SER A 100 8.57 -2.30 -19.93
N MET A 101 9.31 -2.32 -18.82
CA MET A 101 8.75 -2.67 -17.51
C MET A 101 9.22 -1.71 -16.42
N VAL A 102 8.27 -1.30 -15.58
CA VAL A 102 8.50 -0.64 -14.30
C VAL A 102 8.33 -1.69 -13.21
N TYR A 103 9.38 -1.92 -12.44
CA TYR A 103 9.40 -2.91 -11.35
C TYR A 103 8.85 -2.32 -10.04
N GLN A 104 8.42 -3.19 -9.13
CA GLN A 104 7.80 -2.88 -7.85
C GLN A 104 8.63 -1.93 -6.96
N ASP A 105 9.96 -2.05 -6.96
CA ASP A 105 10.85 -1.22 -6.15
C ASP A 105 11.73 -0.33 -7.04
N PRO A 106 11.44 0.97 -7.14
CA PRO A 106 12.23 1.90 -7.95
C PRO A 106 13.67 2.04 -7.45
N GLY A 107 13.90 1.89 -6.13
CA GLY A 107 15.24 1.95 -5.55
C GLY A 107 16.14 0.81 -6.00
N SER A 108 15.59 -0.39 -6.19
CA SER A 108 16.33 -1.55 -6.70
C SER A 108 16.54 -1.51 -8.22
N SER A 109 15.71 -0.73 -8.93
CA SER A 109 15.80 -0.58 -10.40
C SER A 109 16.92 0.36 -10.84
N LEU A 110 17.40 1.22 -9.93
CA LEU A 110 18.43 2.21 -10.17
C LEU A 110 19.74 1.83 -9.48
N ASN A 111 20.88 2.09 -10.14
CA ASN A 111 22.17 1.91 -9.52
C ASN A 111 22.49 3.09 -8.57
N PRO A 112 22.64 2.86 -7.25
CA PRO A 112 22.81 3.94 -6.28
C PRO A 112 24.12 4.74 -6.45
N SER A 113 25.11 4.19 -7.17
CA SER A 113 26.43 4.79 -7.39
C SER A 113 26.54 5.55 -8.71
N ILE A 114 25.48 5.58 -9.54
CA ILE A 114 25.44 6.25 -10.84
C ILE A 114 24.43 7.40 -10.81
N LYS A 115 24.81 8.55 -11.35
CA LYS A 115 23.92 9.71 -11.46
C LYS A 115 22.69 9.40 -12.31
N ILE A 116 21.55 10.00 -11.98
CA ILE A 116 20.27 9.82 -12.68
C ILE A 116 20.42 10.12 -14.18
N GLY A 117 21.02 11.25 -14.54
CA GLY A 117 21.17 11.63 -15.95
C GLY A 117 21.95 10.61 -16.78
N THR A 118 22.93 9.93 -16.19
CA THR A 118 23.70 8.87 -16.86
C THR A 118 22.82 7.62 -17.09
N GLN A 119 22.06 7.20 -16.09
CA GLN A 119 21.21 6.01 -16.20
C GLN A 119 20.07 6.21 -17.22
N VAL A 120 19.47 7.41 -17.26
CA VAL A 120 18.47 7.74 -18.28
C VAL A 120 19.12 7.82 -19.68
N ALA A 121 20.35 8.35 -19.78
CA ALA A 121 21.09 8.43 -21.05
C ALA A 121 21.46 7.05 -21.62
N ASP A 122 21.69 6.06 -20.76
CA ASP A 122 21.98 4.68 -21.18
C ASP A 122 20.83 4.07 -22.04
N VAL A 123 19.57 4.48 -21.78
CA VAL A 123 18.43 4.05 -22.62
C VAL A 123 18.57 4.62 -24.04
N PHE A 124 18.97 5.89 -24.18
CA PHE A 124 19.19 6.51 -25.49
C PHE A 124 20.41 5.94 -26.22
N ASP A 125 21.46 5.50 -25.49
CA ASP A 125 22.57 4.73 -26.07
C ASP A 125 22.07 3.41 -26.70
N LEU A 126 21.19 2.68 -26.00
CA LEU A 126 20.60 1.44 -26.49
C LEU A 126 19.72 1.66 -27.74
N LEU A 127 19.05 2.81 -27.82
CA LEU A 127 18.25 3.24 -28.99
C LEU A 127 19.11 3.77 -30.16
N GLY A 128 20.43 3.89 -29.97
CA GLY A 128 21.35 4.38 -31.00
C GLY A 128 21.29 5.89 -31.20
N VAL A 129 20.78 6.65 -30.25
CA VAL A 129 20.78 8.11 -30.30
C VAL A 129 22.21 8.64 -30.17
N PRO A 130 22.64 9.64 -31.00
CA PRO A 130 23.97 10.22 -30.88
C PRO A 130 24.22 10.85 -29.51
N LYS A 131 25.39 10.60 -28.89
CA LYS A 131 25.74 11.10 -27.53
C LYS A 131 25.58 12.62 -27.35
N ARG A 132 25.77 13.39 -28.40
CA ARG A 132 25.56 14.85 -28.38
C ARG A 132 24.10 15.26 -28.07
N GLU A 133 23.13 14.37 -28.33
CA GLU A 133 21.71 14.62 -28.13
C GLU A 133 21.20 14.09 -26.79
N HIS A 134 22.00 13.28 -26.07
CA HIS A 134 21.57 12.62 -24.85
C HIS A 134 21.10 13.60 -23.78
N ARG A 135 21.87 14.68 -23.52
CA ARG A 135 21.50 15.64 -22.46
C ARG A 135 20.14 16.29 -22.73
N ASP A 136 19.89 16.69 -23.97
CA ASP A 136 18.61 17.31 -24.33
C ASP A 136 17.46 16.32 -24.26
N ARG A 137 17.66 15.08 -24.72
CA ARG A 137 16.68 13.99 -24.60
C ARG A 137 16.38 13.64 -23.15
N VAL A 138 17.40 13.52 -22.30
CA VAL A 138 17.25 13.28 -20.87
C VAL A 138 16.43 14.39 -20.20
N LEU A 139 16.76 15.65 -20.47
CA LEU A 139 16.00 16.78 -19.92
C LEU A 139 14.55 16.79 -20.42
N ALA A 140 14.32 16.46 -21.69
CA ALA A 140 12.99 16.40 -22.27
C ALA A 140 12.13 15.30 -21.61
N ILE A 141 12.67 14.08 -21.47
CA ILE A 141 11.91 12.97 -20.87
C ILE A 141 11.64 13.21 -19.38
N LEU A 142 12.58 13.80 -18.63
CA LEU A 142 12.38 14.15 -17.22
C LEU A 142 11.30 15.25 -17.05
N ARG A 143 11.20 16.21 -17.99
CA ARG A 143 10.07 17.17 -18.01
C ARG A 143 8.75 16.46 -18.31
N LYS A 144 8.76 15.52 -19.25
CA LYS A 144 7.57 14.74 -19.63
C LYS A 144 6.98 13.96 -18.44
N VAL A 145 7.83 13.44 -17.54
CA VAL A 145 7.40 12.82 -16.29
C VAL A 145 7.25 13.82 -15.13
N GLN A 146 7.14 15.12 -15.43
CA GLN A 146 6.83 16.18 -14.47
C GLN A 146 7.86 16.32 -13.33
N ILE A 147 9.14 16.07 -13.58
CA ILE A 147 10.22 16.44 -12.66
C ILE A 147 10.36 17.96 -12.68
N ALA A 148 10.25 18.63 -11.54
CA ALA A 148 10.20 20.10 -11.42
C ALA A 148 11.51 20.79 -11.88
N ASP A 149 12.67 20.25 -11.49
CA ASP A 149 13.99 20.77 -11.88
C ASP A 149 14.86 19.67 -12.51
N PRO A 150 14.62 19.32 -13.79
CA PRO A 150 15.38 18.27 -14.47
C PRO A 150 16.88 18.57 -14.53
N ALA A 151 17.26 19.85 -14.65
CA ALA A 151 18.66 20.27 -14.77
C ALA A 151 19.47 19.96 -13.49
N ARG A 152 18.84 20.06 -12.33
CA ARG A 152 19.42 19.70 -11.03
C ARG A 152 19.40 18.19 -10.80
N VAL A 153 18.30 17.52 -11.18
CA VAL A 153 18.08 16.09 -10.93
C VAL A 153 19.04 15.20 -11.73
N VAL A 154 19.41 15.58 -12.96
CA VAL A 154 20.37 14.79 -13.79
C VAL A 154 21.72 14.59 -13.10
N ASP A 155 22.13 15.50 -12.22
CA ASP A 155 23.39 15.44 -11.51
C ASP A 155 23.31 14.78 -10.13
N ARG A 156 22.11 14.43 -9.65
CA ARG A 156 21.87 13.74 -8.38
C ARG A 156 22.03 12.22 -8.51
N PHE A 157 22.27 11.58 -7.37
CA PHE A 157 22.24 10.13 -7.20
C PHE A 157 20.85 9.67 -6.71
N PRO A 158 20.46 8.40 -6.92
CA PRO A 158 19.17 7.88 -6.49
C PRO A 158 18.83 8.17 -5.02
N HIS A 159 19.77 7.98 -4.11
CA HIS A 159 19.58 8.20 -2.66
C HIS A 159 19.31 9.66 -2.26
N GLN A 160 19.43 10.60 -3.19
CA GLN A 160 19.18 12.02 -2.97
C GLN A 160 17.78 12.44 -3.48
N LEU A 161 16.95 11.49 -3.93
CA LEU A 161 15.62 11.71 -4.44
C LEU A 161 14.55 11.11 -3.52
N SER A 162 13.35 11.71 -3.51
CA SER A 162 12.18 11.11 -2.85
C SER A 162 11.71 9.86 -3.58
N GLY A 163 10.89 9.02 -2.92
CA GLY A 163 10.32 7.82 -3.53
C GLY A 163 9.52 8.12 -4.81
N GLY A 164 8.69 9.16 -4.78
CA GLY A 164 7.93 9.60 -5.95
C GLY A 164 8.81 10.09 -7.10
N MET A 165 9.90 10.82 -6.80
CA MET A 165 10.86 11.23 -7.82
C MET A 165 11.60 10.02 -8.42
N LEU A 166 12.00 9.05 -7.60
CA LEU A 166 12.61 7.80 -8.09
C LEU A 166 11.65 7.05 -9.02
N GLN A 167 10.38 6.97 -8.64
CA GLN A 167 9.36 6.31 -9.46
C GLN A 167 9.17 7.02 -10.81
N ARG A 168 9.09 8.37 -10.82
CA ARG A 168 9.01 9.17 -12.05
C ARG A 168 10.24 8.97 -12.95
N VAL A 169 11.45 8.87 -12.37
CA VAL A 169 12.68 8.57 -13.13
C VAL A 169 12.61 7.17 -13.76
N VAL A 170 12.18 6.15 -13.03
CA VAL A 170 12.04 4.78 -13.57
C VAL A 170 10.98 4.75 -14.69
N ILE A 171 9.86 5.45 -14.51
CA ILE A 171 8.85 5.62 -15.56
C ILE A 171 9.46 6.33 -16.78
N ALA A 172 10.24 7.42 -16.58
CA ALA A 172 10.93 8.12 -17.67
C ALA A 172 11.83 7.19 -18.49
N MET A 173 12.60 6.32 -17.80
CA MET A 173 13.43 5.32 -18.46
C MET A 173 12.59 4.32 -19.26
N ALA A 174 11.48 3.85 -18.69
CA ALA A 174 10.61 2.87 -19.32
C ALA A 174 9.91 3.40 -20.58
N ILE A 175 9.52 4.69 -20.60
CA ILE A 175 8.81 5.30 -21.74
C ILE A 175 9.75 5.98 -22.76
N ALA A 176 11.05 6.06 -22.47
CA ALA A 176 12.02 6.73 -23.36
C ALA A 176 12.15 6.06 -24.75
N SER A 177 11.77 4.79 -24.85
CA SER A 177 11.72 4.02 -26.10
C SER A 177 10.34 4.08 -26.78
N GLU A 178 9.33 4.73 -26.19
CA GLU A 178 7.94 4.73 -26.67
C GLU A 178 7.44 3.29 -26.96
N PRO A 179 7.45 2.38 -25.95
CA PRO A 179 7.18 0.97 -26.17
C PRO A 179 5.71 0.73 -26.58
N ALA A 180 5.46 -0.29 -27.38
CA ALA A 180 4.10 -0.71 -27.73
C ALA A 180 3.35 -1.26 -26.50
N LEU A 181 4.07 -1.91 -25.57
CA LEU A 181 3.55 -2.44 -24.30
C LEU A 181 4.40 -1.95 -23.12
N LEU A 182 3.75 -1.31 -22.17
CA LEU A 182 4.33 -0.94 -20.87
C LEU A 182 3.78 -1.85 -19.77
N VAL A 183 4.66 -2.61 -19.12
CA VAL A 183 4.33 -3.45 -17.96
C VAL A 183 4.62 -2.69 -16.68
N LEU A 184 3.62 -2.55 -15.83
CA LEU A 184 3.70 -1.86 -14.55
C LEU A 184 3.44 -2.88 -13.43
N ASP A 185 4.50 -3.30 -12.73
CA ASP A 185 4.37 -4.25 -11.62
C ASP A 185 4.37 -3.50 -10.29
N GLU A 186 3.17 -3.28 -9.75
CA GLU A 186 2.92 -2.54 -8.52
C GLU A 186 3.60 -1.15 -8.47
N PRO A 187 3.37 -0.27 -9.45
CA PRO A 187 4.15 0.95 -9.63
C PRO A 187 3.93 2.00 -8.54
N THR A 188 2.95 1.84 -7.66
CA THR A 188 2.60 2.80 -6.61
C THR A 188 2.82 2.27 -5.19
N THR A 189 3.29 1.03 -5.05
CA THR A 189 3.53 0.42 -3.74
C THR A 189 4.55 1.23 -2.93
N GLY A 190 4.18 1.59 -1.69
CA GLY A 190 5.01 2.38 -0.78
C GLY A 190 5.04 3.89 -1.04
N LEU A 191 4.21 4.38 -1.97
CA LEU A 191 3.95 5.81 -2.14
C LEU A 191 2.78 6.24 -1.24
N ASP A 192 2.80 7.51 -0.81
CA ASP A 192 1.64 8.10 -0.14
C ASP A 192 0.52 8.44 -1.15
N ALA A 193 -0.70 8.66 -0.65
CA ALA A 193 -1.89 8.80 -1.48
C ALA A 193 -1.80 9.94 -2.51
N THR A 194 -1.16 11.06 -2.18
CA THR A 194 -1.01 12.19 -3.12
C THR A 194 -0.03 11.88 -4.23
N VAL A 195 1.13 11.31 -3.89
CA VAL A 195 2.15 10.90 -4.87
C VAL A 195 1.68 9.71 -5.71
N GLU A 196 1.01 8.72 -5.10
CA GLU A 196 0.36 7.62 -5.83
C GLU A 196 -0.56 8.16 -6.91
N ALA A 197 -1.45 9.04 -6.51
CA ALA A 197 -2.42 9.64 -7.39
C ALA A 197 -1.77 10.46 -8.54
N GLU A 198 -0.68 11.21 -8.25
CA GLU A 198 0.09 11.93 -9.28
C GLU A 198 0.78 10.98 -10.27
N VAL A 199 1.32 9.86 -9.78
CA VAL A 199 1.95 8.83 -10.63
C VAL A 199 0.91 8.15 -11.52
N LEU A 200 -0.28 7.86 -10.99
CA LEU A 200 -1.37 7.27 -11.78
C LEU A 200 -1.85 8.22 -12.89
N ASP A 201 -2.03 9.52 -12.58
CA ASP A 201 -2.39 10.53 -13.59
C ASP A 201 -1.31 10.68 -14.65
N LEU A 202 -0.04 10.66 -14.24
CA LEU A 202 1.09 10.69 -15.16
C LEU A 202 1.02 9.49 -16.12
N VAL A 203 0.83 8.27 -15.61
CA VAL A 203 0.73 7.06 -16.44
C VAL A 203 -0.45 7.14 -17.39
N ALA A 204 -1.62 7.59 -16.93
CA ALA A 204 -2.82 7.76 -17.77
C ALA A 204 -2.56 8.77 -18.90
N GLY A 205 -2.01 9.95 -18.58
CA GLY A 205 -1.67 10.97 -19.58
C GLY A 205 -0.63 10.50 -20.60
N LEU A 206 0.40 9.76 -20.14
CA LEU A 206 1.41 9.19 -21.03
C LEU A 206 0.84 8.09 -21.94
N ARG A 207 -0.05 7.24 -21.43
CA ARG A 207 -0.76 6.24 -22.25
C ARG A 207 -1.51 6.92 -23.39
N ASP A 208 -2.28 7.96 -23.09
CA ASP A 208 -3.10 8.65 -24.07
C ASP A 208 -2.25 9.45 -25.09
N GLU A 209 -1.12 10.03 -24.64
CA GLU A 209 -0.21 10.80 -25.52
C GLU A 209 0.61 9.91 -26.45
N ILE A 210 1.16 8.79 -25.94
CA ILE A 210 2.06 7.90 -26.69
C ILE A 210 1.27 6.83 -27.44
N GLY A 211 0.04 6.51 -27.00
CA GLY A 211 -0.77 5.40 -27.53
C GLY A 211 -0.24 4.01 -27.12
N THR A 212 0.55 3.93 -26.04
CA THR A 212 1.09 2.67 -25.54
C THR A 212 -0.01 1.85 -24.84
N SER A 213 0.04 0.54 -24.99
CA SER A 213 -0.82 -0.37 -24.21
C SER A 213 -0.20 -0.65 -22.86
N VAL A 214 -1.01 -0.88 -21.83
CA VAL A 214 -0.52 -1.05 -20.47
C VAL A 214 -0.98 -2.38 -19.88
N LEU A 215 -0.03 -3.16 -19.35
CA LEU A 215 -0.32 -4.27 -18.44
C LEU A 215 -0.07 -3.78 -17.01
N PHE A 216 -1.14 -3.59 -16.25
CA PHE A 216 -1.10 -3.05 -14.89
C PHE A 216 -1.26 -4.17 -13.86
N ILE A 217 -0.29 -4.37 -13.00
CA ILE A 217 -0.34 -5.33 -11.90
C ILE A 217 -0.42 -4.54 -10.61
N SER A 218 -1.45 -4.81 -9.80
CA SER A 218 -1.61 -4.20 -8.49
C SER A 218 -2.37 -5.13 -7.55
N HIS A 219 -2.11 -4.97 -6.25
CA HIS A 219 -2.94 -5.52 -5.20
C HIS A 219 -4.06 -4.55 -4.79
N SER A 220 -3.99 -3.26 -5.17
CA SER A 220 -5.03 -2.27 -4.92
C SER A 220 -6.14 -2.37 -5.97
N LEU A 221 -7.31 -2.80 -5.52
CA LEU A 221 -8.50 -2.95 -6.38
C LEU A 221 -9.01 -1.59 -6.87
N SER A 222 -8.96 -0.56 -6.04
CA SER A 222 -9.37 0.81 -6.42
C SER A 222 -8.48 1.39 -7.51
N VAL A 223 -7.18 1.15 -7.45
CA VAL A 223 -6.24 1.55 -8.51
C VAL A 223 -6.56 0.85 -9.84
N ILE A 224 -6.79 -0.46 -9.81
CA ILE A 224 -7.16 -1.23 -11.00
C ILE A 224 -8.50 -0.74 -11.58
N ARG A 225 -9.51 -0.51 -10.74
CA ARG A 225 -10.81 0.02 -11.18
C ARG A 225 -10.67 1.36 -11.90
N LYS A 226 -9.76 2.22 -11.42
CA LYS A 226 -9.50 3.55 -12.01
C LYS A 226 -8.70 3.48 -13.31
N MET A 227 -7.70 2.59 -13.38
CA MET A 227 -6.67 2.64 -14.42
C MET A 227 -6.90 1.69 -15.59
N CYS A 228 -7.71 0.63 -15.42
CA CYS A 228 -7.79 -0.46 -16.38
C CYS A 228 -9.14 -0.54 -17.07
N ASP A 229 -9.12 -0.75 -18.38
CA ASP A 229 -10.33 -0.95 -19.20
C ASP A 229 -10.90 -2.36 -18.98
N ARG A 230 -10.02 -3.38 -18.92
CA ARG A 230 -10.35 -4.78 -18.60
C ARG A 230 -9.48 -5.30 -17.47
N THR A 231 -10.02 -6.26 -16.71
CA THR A 231 -9.35 -6.83 -15.54
C THR A 231 -9.49 -8.34 -15.50
N ALA A 232 -8.38 -9.04 -15.21
CA ALA A 232 -8.36 -10.45 -14.90
C ALA A 232 -8.02 -10.69 -13.43
N ILE A 233 -8.75 -11.61 -12.80
CA ILE A 233 -8.57 -12.05 -11.43
C ILE A 233 -7.85 -13.38 -11.42
N LEU A 234 -6.68 -13.40 -10.78
CA LEU A 234 -5.79 -14.57 -10.69
C LEU A 234 -5.82 -15.20 -9.30
N TYR A 235 -5.86 -16.52 -9.25
CA TYR A 235 -5.72 -17.30 -8.02
C TYR A 235 -4.92 -18.57 -8.28
N ALA A 236 -3.89 -18.85 -7.47
CA ALA A 236 -3.06 -20.05 -7.54
C ALA A 236 -2.56 -20.41 -8.96
N GLY A 237 -2.16 -19.41 -9.75
CA GLY A 237 -1.67 -19.57 -11.12
C GLY A 237 -2.77 -19.83 -12.17
N ARG A 238 -4.06 -19.67 -11.83
CA ARG A 238 -5.19 -19.76 -12.75
C ARG A 238 -5.91 -18.42 -12.87
N MET A 239 -6.49 -18.18 -14.05
CA MET A 239 -7.45 -17.11 -14.26
C MET A 239 -8.82 -17.56 -13.77
N MET A 240 -9.39 -16.82 -12.81
CA MET A 240 -10.69 -17.12 -12.18
C MET A 240 -11.82 -16.33 -12.82
N ALA A 241 -11.56 -15.09 -13.20
CA ALA A 241 -12.51 -14.22 -13.90
C ALA A 241 -11.77 -13.21 -14.77
N GLU A 242 -12.38 -12.78 -15.85
CA GLU A 242 -11.91 -11.68 -16.71
C GLU A 242 -13.11 -10.94 -17.31
N GLY A 243 -12.97 -9.65 -17.56
CA GLY A 243 -13.98 -8.85 -18.22
C GLY A 243 -13.73 -7.35 -18.16
N PRO A 244 -14.68 -6.54 -18.68
CA PRO A 244 -14.67 -5.09 -18.48
C PRO A 244 -14.56 -4.78 -16.99
N THR A 245 -13.66 -3.89 -16.62
CA THR A 245 -13.32 -3.64 -15.22
C THR A 245 -14.54 -3.28 -14.39
N GLU A 246 -15.39 -2.35 -14.86
CA GLU A 246 -16.58 -1.93 -14.12
C GLU A 246 -17.53 -3.10 -13.84
N GLU A 247 -17.67 -4.06 -14.77
CA GLU A 247 -18.55 -5.22 -14.58
C GLU A 247 -17.95 -6.24 -13.59
N ILE A 248 -16.62 -6.43 -13.59
CA ILE A 248 -15.94 -7.27 -12.59
C ILE A 248 -16.16 -6.74 -11.17
N PHE A 249 -16.22 -5.41 -11.01
CA PHE A 249 -16.40 -4.77 -9.70
C PHE A 249 -17.86 -4.66 -9.27
N THR A 250 -18.78 -4.39 -10.19
CA THR A 250 -20.21 -4.16 -9.85
C THR A 250 -21.04 -5.42 -9.89
N SER A 251 -20.68 -6.40 -10.71
CA SER A 251 -21.41 -7.65 -10.90
C SER A 251 -20.48 -8.87 -10.96
N PRO A 252 -19.70 -9.12 -9.89
CA PRO A 252 -18.73 -10.22 -9.85
C PRO A 252 -19.43 -11.59 -9.98
N ARG A 253 -18.89 -12.47 -10.81
CA ARG A 253 -19.43 -13.80 -11.13
C ARG A 253 -18.52 -14.96 -10.72
N HIS A 254 -17.61 -14.70 -9.80
CA HIS A 254 -16.74 -15.70 -9.18
C HIS A 254 -16.69 -15.50 -7.67
N PRO A 255 -16.89 -16.53 -6.81
CA PRO A 255 -16.87 -16.38 -5.35
C PRO A 255 -15.61 -15.72 -4.81
N TYR A 256 -14.44 -16.01 -5.37
CA TYR A 256 -13.19 -15.36 -4.99
C TYR A 256 -13.20 -13.85 -5.25
N THR A 257 -13.72 -13.41 -6.40
CA THR A 257 -13.85 -11.99 -6.73
C THR A 257 -14.81 -11.28 -5.75
N VAL A 258 -15.96 -11.93 -5.44
CA VAL A 258 -16.89 -11.42 -4.43
C VAL A 258 -16.21 -11.27 -3.07
N GLY A 259 -15.46 -12.30 -2.64
CA GLY A 259 -14.71 -12.27 -1.38
C GLY A 259 -13.68 -11.16 -1.34
N LEU A 260 -12.90 -10.97 -2.41
CA LEU A 260 -11.91 -9.89 -2.50
C LEU A 260 -12.54 -8.50 -2.36
N LEU A 261 -13.65 -8.25 -3.05
CA LEU A 261 -14.35 -6.96 -3.00
C LEU A 261 -14.94 -6.68 -1.61
N ARG A 262 -15.44 -7.70 -0.91
CA ARG A 262 -15.99 -7.58 0.45
C ARG A 262 -14.94 -7.41 1.55
N CYS A 263 -13.66 -7.67 1.23
CA CYS A 263 -12.55 -7.40 2.15
C CYS A 263 -12.19 -5.91 2.22
N LEU A 264 -12.65 -5.09 1.27
CA LEU A 264 -12.40 -3.64 1.29
C LEU A 264 -13.29 -2.95 2.31
N PRO A 265 -12.76 -1.98 3.07
CA PRO A 265 -13.61 -1.06 3.84
C PRO A 265 -14.53 -0.29 2.91
N ASP A 266 -15.81 -0.20 3.24
CA ASP A 266 -16.76 0.63 2.48
C ASP A 266 -16.47 2.12 2.78
N PRO A 267 -16.09 2.92 1.78
CA PRO A 267 -15.78 4.33 1.98
C PRO A 267 -17.00 5.17 2.42
N MET A 268 -18.21 4.66 2.27
CA MET A 268 -19.44 5.33 2.70
C MET A 268 -19.84 4.99 4.14
N THR A 269 -19.27 3.95 4.73
CA THR A 269 -19.57 3.57 6.13
C THR A 269 -18.84 4.52 7.08
N GLY A 270 -19.57 5.34 7.82
CA GLY A 270 -19.03 6.20 8.86
C GLY A 270 -18.44 5.41 10.03
N SER A 271 -17.64 6.08 10.85
CA SER A 271 -17.02 5.43 12.02
C SER A 271 -18.05 4.95 13.05
N THR A 272 -19.29 5.46 13.01
CA THR A 272 -20.39 5.06 13.89
C THR A 272 -20.99 3.70 13.59
N ASP A 273 -20.94 3.25 12.34
CA ASP A 273 -21.62 2.05 11.85
C ASP A 273 -20.63 0.95 11.42
N ARG A 274 -19.45 0.90 12.07
CA ARG A 274 -18.42 -0.11 11.79
C ARG A 274 -18.98 -1.50 11.96
N THR A 275 -18.87 -2.32 10.92
CA THR A 275 -19.08 -3.77 10.99
C THR A 275 -17.78 -4.47 10.65
N ALA A 276 -17.55 -5.65 11.21
CA ALA A 276 -16.36 -6.43 10.90
C ALA A 276 -16.23 -6.64 9.37
N LEU A 277 -15.01 -6.41 8.85
CA LEU A 277 -14.70 -6.64 7.44
C LEU A 277 -14.86 -8.13 7.11
N ASP A 278 -15.37 -8.43 5.92
CA ASP A 278 -15.36 -9.82 5.46
C ASP A 278 -13.92 -10.27 5.18
N THR A 279 -13.67 -11.56 5.21
CA THR A 279 -12.34 -12.15 5.00
C THR A 279 -12.46 -13.38 4.11
N ILE A 280 -11.38 -13.73 3.42
CA ILE A 280 -11.29 -14.99 2.70
C ILE A 280 -10.57 -16.00 3.61
N PRO A 281 -11.27 -17.03 4.13
CA PRO A 281 -10.66 -18.00 5.05
C PRO A 281 -9.60 -18.86 4.37
N GLY A 282 -8.73 -19.46 5.15
CA GLY A 282 -7.69 -20.36 4.67
C GLY A 282 -6.47 -19.67 4.09
N VAL A 283 -5.65 -20.39 3.35
CA VAL A 283 -4.39 -19.94 2.74
C VAL A 283 -4.31 -20.36 1.28
N LEU A 284 -3.53 -19.64 0.50
CA LEU A 284 -3.25 -20.02 -0.89
C LEU A 284 -2.59 -21.40 -0.94
N PRO A 285 -2.97 -22.28 -1.85
CA PRO A 285 -2.30 -23.57 -2.05
C PRO A 285 -0.80 -23.39 -2.26
N PRO A 286 0.04 -24.27 -1.68
CA PRO A 286 1.47 -24.17 -1.87
C PRO A 286 1.86 -24.42 -3.33
N LEU A 287 2.98 -23.83 -3.75
CA LEU A 287 3.50 -23.99 -5.10
C LEU A 287 3.68 -25.48 -5.46
N GLY A 288 3.07 -25.89 -6.56
CA GLY A 288 3.09 -27.26 -7.04
C GLY A 288 2.14 -28.21 -6.32
N ALA A 289 1.14 -27.71 -5.60
CA ALA A 289 0.05 -28.53 -5.08
C ALA A 289 -0.68 -29.22 -6.25
N GLU A 290 -0.95 -30.51 -6.08
CA GLU A 290 -1.79 -31.26 -7.01
C GLU A 290 -3.26 -30.98 -6.68
N ILE A 291 -3.93 -30.25 -7.55
CA ILE A 291 -5.33 -29.85 -7.41
C ILE A 291 -6.08 -30.44 -8.61
N VAL A 292 -7.05 -31.29 -8.36
CA VAL A 292 -7.86 -31.97 -9.40
C VAL A 292 -9.00 -31.09 -9.84
N GLY A 293 -9.75 -30.54 -8.90
CA GLY A 293 -10.93 -29.70 -9.14
C GLY A 293 -10.60 -28.20 -9.19
N CYS A 294 -11.55 -27.39 -8.73
CA CYS A 294 -11.41 -25.94 -8.63
C CYS A 294 -10.27 -25.58 -7.64
N VAL A 295 -9.33 -24.76 -8.10
CA VAL A 295 -8.19 -24.32 -7.25
C VAL A 295 -8.62 -23.51 -6.03
N TYR A 296 -9.83 -22.96 -6.02
CA TYR A 296 -10.40 -22.18 -4.91
C TYR A 296 -11.34 -23.01 -4.02
N ALA A 297 -11.66 -24.27 -4.34
CA ALA A 297 -12.67 -25.08 -3.66
C ALA A 297 -12.49 -25.16 -2.14
N GLU A 298 -11.26 -25.34 -1.65
CA GLU A 298 -10.96 -25.43 -0.21
C GLU A 298 -11.28 -24.15 0.59
N ARG A 299 -11.34 -23.00 -0.07
CA ARG A 299 -11.62 -21.69 0.54
C ARG A 299 -13.01 -21.16 0.18
N CYS A 300 -13.72 -21.84 -0.72
CA CYS A 300 -15.02 -21.40 -1.20
C CYS A 300 -16.13 -21.89 -0.28
N ALA A 301 -16.88 -20.96 0.34
CA ALA A 301 -18.00 -21.31 1.19
C ALA A 301 -19.21 -21.90 0.39
N MET A 302 -19.16 -21.83 -0.96
CA MET A 302 -20.15 -22.41 -1.86
C MET A 302 -19.62 -23.65 -2.58
N SER A 303 -18.54 -24.29 -2.04
CA SER A 303 -17.95 -25.46 -2.67
C SER A 303 -18.86 -26.66 -2.56
N GLU A 304 -19.10 -27.34 -3.68
CA GLU A 304 -19.81 -28.61 -3.78
C GLU A 304 -18.87 -29.73 -4.25
N ASP A 305 -19.33 -31.00 -4.22
CA ASP A 305 -18.51 -32.15 -4.60
C ASP A 305 -17.92 -32.02 -5.99
N ILE A 306 -18.68 -31.49 -6.96
CA ILE A 306 -18.19 -31.23 -8.31
C ILE A 306 -16.99 -30.27 -8.33
N CYS A 307 -16.96 -29.29 -7.41
CA CYS A 307 -15.84 -28.34 -7.33
C CYS A 307 -14.54 -29.01 -6.87
N ILE A 308 -14.64 -30.13 -6.16
CA ILE A 308 -13.47 -30.90 -5.67
C ILE A 308 -13.00 -31.88 -6.75
N GLU A 309 -13.93 -32.47 -7.50
CA GLU A 309 -13.65 -33.54 -8.44
C GLU A 309 -13.30 -33.06 -9.85
N VAL A 310 -13.88 -31.92 -10.29
CA VAL A 310 -13.78 -31.44 -11.67
C VAL A 310 -13.30 -29.98 -11.69
N GLU A 311 -12.26 -29.69 -12.45
CA GLU A 311 -11.84 -28.32 -12.71
C GLU A 311 -12.90 -27.59 -13.56
N PRO A 312 -13.44 -26.43 -13.11
CA PRO A 312 -14.40 -25.69 -13.94
C PRO A 312 -13.72 -25.09 -15.17
N GLU A 313 -14.42 -25.15 -16.29
CA GLU A 313 -14.00 -24.47 -17.51
C GLU A 313 -14.15 -22.94 -17.35
N LEU A 314 -13.48 -22.19 -18.21
CA LEU A 314 -13.62 -20.74 -18.27
C LEU A 314 -14.88 -20.42 -19.09
N ASN A 315 -16.01 -20.27 -18.40
CA ASN A 315 -17.32 -20.08 -19.00
C ASN A 315 -17.48 -18.65 -19.54
N ASP A 316 -17.92 -18.51 -20.79
CA ASP A 316 -18.32 -17.23 -21.38
C ASP A 316 -19.69 -16.80 -20.82
N LEU A 317 -19.72 -15.63 -20.19
CA LEU A 317 -20.95 -15.03 -19.61
C LEU A 317 -21.56 -13.95 -20.53
N GLY A 318 -20.99 -13.74 -21.71
CA GLY A 318 -21.35 -12.67 -22.62
C GLY A 318 -20.76 -11.31 -22.21
N GLY A 319 -20.77 -10.36 -23.17
CA GLY A 319 -20.22 -9.01 -22.91
C GLY A 319 -18.70 -8.97 -22.70
N GLY A 320 -17.98 -10.00 -23.13
CA GLY A 320 -16.53 -10.11 -22.92
C GLY A 320 -16.15 -10.53 -21.49
N ARG A 321 -17.09 -11.09 -20.74
CA ARG A 321 -16.87 -11.62 -19.38
C ARG A 321 -16.70 -13.13 -19.40
N VAL A 322 -15.75 -13.61 -18.61
CA VAL A 322 -15.57 -15.05 -18.38
C VAL A 322 -15.42 -15.32 -16.89
N SER A 323 -15.83 -16.52 -16.44
CA SER A 323 -15.66 -16.99 -15.07
C SER A 323 -15.34 -18.47 -15.03
N ARG A 324 -14.35 -18.85 -14.21
CA ARG A 324 -13.95 -20.24 -13.94
C ARG A 324 -14.66 -20.74 -12.68
N CYS A 325 -15.97 -20.88 -12.78
CA CYS A 325 -16.83 -21.35 -11.69
C CYS A 325 -17.95 -22.25 -12.26
N HIS A 326 -18.30 -23.31 -11.53
CA HIS A 326 -19.46 -24.16 -11.89
C HIS A 326 -20.79 -23.42 -11.69
N PHE A 327 -20.81 -22.44 -10.75
CA PHE A 327 -22.03 -21.73 -10.32
C PHE A 327 -21.84 -20.20 -10.41
N PRO A 328 -21.55 -19.61 -11.60
CA PRO A 328 -21.25 -18.19 -11.70
C PRO A 328 -22.44 -17.28 -11.36
N GLU A 329 -23.67 -17.75 -11.59
CA GLU A 329 -24.90 -16.98 -11.31
C GLU A 329 -25.16 -16.88 -9.80
N GLU A 330 -24.69 -17.85 -9.00
CA GLU A 330 -24.86 -17.88 -7.56
C GLU A 330 -23.74 -17.16 -6.81
N ALA A 331 -22.63 -16.86 -7.47
CA ALA A 331 -21.47 -16.23 -6.86
C ALA A 331 -21.78 -14.94 -6.06
N PRO A 332 -22.70 -14.04 -6.48
CA PRO A 332 -23.08 -12.88 -5.69
C PRO A 332 -23.70 -13.22 -4.32
N ASN A 333 -24.25 -14.42 -4.17
CA ASN A 333 -24.88 -14.91 -2.94
C ASN A 333 -23.87 -15.58 -1.98
N LEU A 334 -22.55 -15.48 -2.24
CA LEU A 334 -21.51 -16.04 -1.37
C LEU A 334 -21.80 -15.70 0.10
N PRO A 335 -21.89 -16.67 1.01
CA PRO A 335 -21.99 -16.40 2.44
C PRO A 335 -20.79 -15.60 2.94
N ARG A 336 -21.02 -14.66 3.86
CA ARG A 336 -19.91 -13.95 4.51
C ARG A 336 -19.16 -14.88 5.44
N ALA A 337 -17.82 -14.80 5.44
CA ALA A 337 -16.99 -15.56 6.36
C ALA A 337 -16.98 -14.95 7.77
N VAL A 338 -17.21 -13.63 7.86
CA VAL A 338 -17.30 -12.90 9.12
C VAL A 338 -18.68 -12.25 9.21
N ALA A 339 -19.40 -12.49 10.30
CA ALA A 339 -20.69 -11.83 10.53
C ALA A 339 -20.48 -10.30 10.61
N PRO A 340 -21.36 -9.49 10.00
CA PRO A 340 -21.27 -8.04 10.08
C PRO A 340 -21.75 -7.54 11.44
N GLU A 341 -21.10 -7.99 12.52
CA GLU A 341 -21.40 -7.54 13.87
C GLU A 341 -20.85 -6.12 14.07
N PRO A 342 -21.63 -5.21 14.68
CA PRO A 342 -21.14 -3.89 15.02
C PRO A 342 -19.90 -3.99 15.93
N VAL A 343 -18.83 -3.27 15.59
CA VAL A 343 -17.69 -3.13 16.49
C VAL A 343 -18.06 -2.16 17.59
N PRO A 344 -18.07 -2.58 18.88
CA PRO A 344 -18.48 -1.69 19.97
C PRO A 344 -17.63 -0.44 20.03
N ARG A 345 -18.28 0.72 20.12
CA ARG A 345 -17.60 1.99 20.39
C ARG A 345 -17.49 2.20 21.90
N ARG A 346 -16.33 2.62 22.35
CA ARG A 346 -16.13 3.05 23.75
C ARG A 346 -16.16 4.55 23.86
N VAL A 347 -16.74 5.06 24.93
CA VAL A 347 -16.58 6.45 25.33
C VAL A 347 -15.21 6.55 26.00
N HIS A 348 -14.37 7.44 25.47
CA HIS A 348 -13.03 7.69 25.97
C HIS A 348 -13.07 8.93 26.87
N ASP A 349 -12.86 8.74 28.17
CA ASP A 349 -12.95 9.80 29.19
C ASP A 349 -11.65 10.01 29.98
N GLN A 350 -10.67 9.14 29.77
CA GLN A 350 -9.40 9.19 30.48
C GLN A 350 -8.21 9.30 29.51
N THR A 351 -7.38 10.33 29.70
CA THR A 351 -6.13 10.50 28.95
C THR A 351 -5.12 9.42 29.33
N LEU A 352 -4.63 8.67 28.35
CA LEU A 352 -3.57 7.70 28.49
C LEU A 352 -2.20 8.34 28.22
N VAL A 353 -2.06 8.99 27.05
CA VAL A 353 -0.83 9.66 26.66
C VAL A 353 -1.13 11.11 26.38
N GLU A 354 -0.31 12.00 26.94
CA GLU A 354 -0.32 13.42 26.63
C GLU A 354 1.04 13.83 26.12
N ILE A 355 1.09 14.44 24.95
CA ILE A 355 2.28 14.98 24.30
C ILE A 355 2.13 16.49 24.27
N LYS A 356 3.11 17.22 24.82
CA LYS A 356 3.15 18.68 24.82
C LYS A 356 4.45 19.19 24.22
N GLY A 357 4.32 20.02 23.18
CA GLY A 357 5.42 20.71 22.54
C GLY A 357 6.49 19.78 21.94
N ALA A 358 6.13 18.53 21.57
CA ALA A 358 7.12 17.58 21.11
C ALA A 358 7.80 18.06 19.82
N SER A 359 9.11 18.25 19.91
CA SER A 359 9.96 18.67 18.80
C SER A 359 11.13 17.71 18.64
N LYS A 360 11.60 17.54 17.40
CA LYS A 360 12.77 16.72 17.10
C LYS A 360 13.54 17.25 15.91
N THR A 361 14.79 17.62 16.15
CA THR A 361 15.73 18.06 15.13
C THR A 361 16.84 17.02 14.97
N PHE A 362 17.15 16.69 13.73
CA PHE A 362 18.30 15.88 13.36
C PHE A 362 19.34 16.76 12.68
N MET A 363 20.64 16.44 12.85
CA MET A 363 21.71 17.06 12.09
C MET A 363 22.10 16.19 10.91
N GLN A 364 21.96 16.71 9.70
CA GLN A 364 22.34 16.03 8.46
C GLN A 364 23.30 16.93 7.67
N ASP A 365 24.50 16.45 7.38
CA ASP A 365 25.54 17.20 6.65
C ASP A 365 25.82 18.61 7.24
N GLY A 366 25.69 18.74 8.57
CA GLY A 366 25.90 20.00 9.30
C GLY A 366 24.71 20.96 9.29
N HIS A 367 23.57 20.59 8.67
CA HIS A 367 22.34 21.38 8.65
C HIS A 367 21.25 20.74 9.54
N PRO A 368 20.44 21.57 10.24
CA PRO A 368 19.31 21.06 11.01
C PRO A 368 18.19 20.59 10.08
N VAL A 369 17.59 19.45 10.40
CA VAL A 369 16.39 18.90 9.76
C VAL A 369 15.30 18.81 10.82
N TYR A 370 14.27 19.62 10.68
CA TYR A 370 13.15 19.74 11.63
C TYR A 370 12.11 18.65 11.37
N ALA A 371 12.30 17.49 11.98
CA ALA A 371 11.43 16.34 11.77
C ALA A 371 10.10 16.42 12.53
N LEU A 372 10.10 17.07 13.72
CA LEU A 372 8.90 17.41 14.49
C LEU A 372 9.06 18.84 15.01
N SER A 373 7.97 19.59 15.03
CA SER A 373 7.94 20.98 15.51
C SER A 373 6.66 21.24 16.29
N ASN A 374 6.76 21.37 17.59
CA ASN A 374 5.70 21.73 18.51
C ASN A 374 4.42 20.90 18.33
N ILE A 375 4.53 19.57 18.53
CA ILE A 375 3.41 18.63 18.45
C ILE A 375 2.70 18.56 19.80
N ASP A 376 1.42 18.87 19.82
CA ASP A 376 0.51 18.67 20.95
C ASP A 376 -0.54 17.63 20.55
N LEU A 377 -0.59 16.50 21.26
CA LEU A 377 -1.51 15.41 20.95
C LEU A 377 -1.86 14.62 22.21
N GLU A 378 -3.13 14.32 22.39
CA GLU A 378 -3.61 13.43 23.44
C GLU A 378 -4.14 12.13 22.83
N ILE A 379 -3.94 11.02 23.54
CA ILE A 379 -4.51 9.71 23.22
C ILE A 379 -5.22 9.21 24.46
N MET A 380 -6.50 8.84 24.31
CA MET A 380 -7.30 8.34 25.42
C MET A 380 -7.12 6.82 25.60
N VAL A 381 -7.49 6.32 26.78
CA VAL A 381 -7.47 4.86 27.07
C VAL A 381 -8.39 4.13 26.10
N GLY A 382 -7.89 3.11 25.41
CA GLY A 382 -8.65 2.30 24.46
C GLY A 382 -9.03 3.01 23.16
N GLU A 383 -8.54 4.25 22.92
CA GLU A 383 -8.78 5.02 21.69
C GLU A 383 -7.85 4.59 20.56
N THR A 384 -8.32 4.68 19.32
CA THR A 384 -7.47 4.64 18.13
C THR A 384 -7.34 6.05 17.53
N VAL A 385 -6.14 6.62 17.60
CA VAL A 385 -5.79 7.84 16.87
C VAL A 385 -5.11 7.47 15.56
N GLY A 386 -5.76 7.78 14.43
CA GLY A 386 -5.18 7.65 13.09
C GLY A 386 -4.22 8.80 12.81
N LEU A 387 -2.98 8.51 12.42
CA LEU A 387 -1.98 9.51 12.04
C LEU A 387 -1.70 9.42 10.56
N VAL A 388 -2.10 10.45 9.81
CA VAL A 388 -2.00 10.50 8.35
C VAL A 388 -1.17 11.69 7.86
N GLY A 389 -0.73 11.64 6.62
CA GLY A 389 0.07 12.68 5.96
C GLY A 389 1.03 12.09 4.95
N GLU A 390 1.62 12.92 4.11
CA GLU A 390 2.60 12.53 3.08
C GLU A 390 3.86 11.90 3.69
N SER A 391 4.62 11.17 2.87
CA SER A 391 5.92 10.61 3.27
C SER A 391 6.87 11.73 3.69
N GLY A 392 7.61 11.51 4.77
CA GLY A 392 8.49 12.56 5.34
C GLY A 392 7.79 13.60 6.20
N SER A 393 6.46 13.52 6.43
CA SER A 393 5.75 14.47 7.30
C SER A 393 6.07 14.36 8.81
N GLY A 394 6.83 13.32 9.23
CA GLY A 394 7.26 13.14 10.63
C GLY A 394 6.55 12.03 11.41
N LYS A 395 5.59 11.31 10.82
CA LYS A 395 4.79 10.24 11.49
C LYS A 395 5.64 9.18 12.21
N SER A 396 6.56 8.55 11.48
CA SER A 396 7.45 7.53 12.06
C SER A 396 8.47 8.13 13.04
N THR A 397 8.79 9.42 12.95
CA THR A 397 9.62 10.12 13.95
C THR A 397 8.85 10.29 15.25
N LEU A 398 7.57 10.71 15.19
CA LEU A 398 6.70 10.80 16.38
C LEU A 398 6.54 9.44 17.05
N ALA A 399 6.33 8.37 16.27
CA ALA A 399 6.30 7.00 16.76
C ALA A 399 7.58 6.62 17.54
N LYS A 400 8.76 6.93 16.96
CA LYS A 400 10.05 6.63 17.59
C LYS A 400 10.34 7.49 18.82
N VAL A 401 9.85 8.72 18.86
CA VAL A 401 9.91 9.60 20.04
C VAL A 401 9.04 9.03 21.16
N LEU A 402 7.80 8.61 20.90
CA LEU A 402 6.94 7.94 21.87
C LEU A 402 7.57 6.67 22.46
N LEU A 403 8.27 5.91 21.64
CA LEU A 403 8.98 4.70 22.05
C LEU A 403 10.29 4.99 22.81
N GLY A 404 10.75 6.26 22.87
CA GLY A 404 12.03 6.64 23.45
C GLY A 404 13.26 6.23 22.62
N ILE A 405 13.05 5.79 21.36
CA ILE A 405 14.14 5.45 20.42
C ILE A 405 14.87 6.71 19.99
N HIS A 406 14.13 7.80 19.83
CA HIS A 406 14.68 9.14 19.61
C HIS A 406 14.27 10.02 20.78
N ALA A 407 15.25 10.57 21.51
CA ALA A 407 14.96 11.58 22.52
C ALA A 407 14.40 12.84 21.82
N PRO A 408 13.27 13.40 22.28
CA PRO A 408 12.77 14.68 21.79
C PRO A 408 13.74 15.81 22.16
N ASP A 409 13.56 16.98 21.55
CA ASP A 409 14.32 18.18 21.88
C ASP A 409 13.86 18.75 23.25
N GLU A 410 14.68 19.62 23.87
CA GLU A 410 14.36 20.24 25.15
C GLU A 410 13.03 21.01 25.12
N GLY A 411 12.29 20.95 26.21
CA GLY A 411 10.96 21.58 26.32
C GLY A 411 9.80 20.66 25.94
N SER A 412 10.07 19.50 25.37
CA SER A 412 9.04 18.48 25.06
C SER A 412 8.69 17.69 26.31
N VAL A 413 7.40 17.50 26.57
CA VAL A 413 6.90 16.69 27.68
C VAL A 413 5.99 15.59 27.15
N ILE A 414 6.24 14.34 27.55
CA ILE A 414 5.40 13.20 27.21
C ILE A 414 5.03 12.49 28.50
N THR A 415 3.74 12.34 28.76
CA THR A 415 3.22 11.61 29.92
C THR A 415 2.49 10.34 29.51
N LEU A 416 2.53 9.33 30.38
CA LEU A 416 1.75 8.10 30.29
C LEU A 416 0.98 7.90 31.59
N SER A 417 -0.34 7.85 31.54
CA SER A 417 -1.22 7.74 32.69
C SER A 417 -0.91 8.77 33.79
N GLY A 418 -0.54 10.01 33.37
CA GLY A 418 -0.21 11.12 34.24
C GLY A 418 1.23 11.13 34.78
N GLY A 419 2.05 10.09 34.52
CA GLY A 419 3.48 10.05 34.84
C GLY A 419 4.33 10.48 33.63
N GLU A 420 5.36 11.29 33.85
CA GLU A 420 6.27 11.69 32.80
C GLU A 420 7.13 10.51 32.34
N LEU A 421 7.12 10.23 31.04
CA LEU A 421 7.96 9.20 30.41
C LEU A 421 9.40 9.72 30.21
N ALA A 422 10.38 8.92 30.60
CA ALA A 422 11.77 9.25 30.28
C ALA A 422 11.97 9.37 28.76
N ALA A 423 12.69 10.43 28.35
CA ALA A 423 12.91 10.76 26.95
C ALA A 423 13.64 9.64 26.16
N GLU A 424 14.57 8.95 26.84
CA GLU A 424 15.41 7.90 26.24
C GLU A 424 14.95 6.52 26.73
N LEU A 425 14.85 5.55 25.84
CA LEU A 425 14.46 4.18 26.12
C LEU A 425 15.32 3.53 27.23
N GLU A 426 16.62 3.83 27.27
CA GLU A 426 17.57 3.28 28.24
C GLU A 426 17.28 3.73 29.67
N LYS A 427 16.59 4.86 29.84
CA LYS A 427 16.19 5.43 31.12
C LYS A 427 14.81 4.99 31.59
N ARG A 428 14.05 4.32 30.72
CA ARG A 428 12.69 3.82 31.03
C ARG A 428 12.75 2.57 31.86
N GLY A 429 11.86 2.46 32.84
CA GLY A 429 11.61 1.24 33.60
C GLY A 429 10.99 0.14 32.74
N GLN A 430 11.06 -1.11 33.22
CA GLN A 430 10.50 -2.26 32.51
C GLN A 430 8.98 -2.13 32.28
N GLU A 431 8.26 -1.53 33.23
CA GLU A 431 6.81 -1.29 33.14
C GLU A 431 6.50 -0.27 32.03
N GLU A 432 7.25 0.84 31.96
CA GLU A 432 7.08 1.86 30.91
C GLU A 432 7.41 1.33 29.52
N ILE A 433 8.48 0.51 29.39
CA ILE A 433 8.83 -0.16 28.15
C ILE A 433 7.71 -1.15 27.77
N GLY A 434 7.16 -1.89 28.74
CA GLY A 434 6.05 -2.81 28.51
C GLY A 434 4.76 -2.14 28.11
N ALA A 435 4.50 -0.95 28.64
CA ALA A 435 3.27 -0.21 28.42
C ALA A 435 3.17 0.42 27.00
N VAL A 436 4.31 0.75 26.37
CA VAL A 436 4.33 1.34 25.02
C VAL A 436 5.08 0.42 24.06
N GLN A 437 4.39 -0.20 23.14
CA GLN A 437 4.95 -1.18 22.20
C GLN A 437 4.68 -0.77 20.74
N MET A 438 5.32 -1.46 19.77
CA MET A 438 5.22 -1.14 18.36
C MET A 438 5.03 -2.38 17.48
N VAL A 439 4.10 -2.26 16.52
CA VAL A 439 4.01 -3.13 15.35
C VAL A 439 4.65 -2.40 14.18
N PHE A 440 5.73 -2.95 13.65
CA PHE A 440 6.53 -2.33 12.58
C PHE A 440 5.93 -2.59 11.21
N GLN A 441 6.18 -1.67 10.29
CA GLN A 441 5.75 -1.71 8.89
C GLN A 441 6.15 -3.02 8.17
N ASN A 442 7.39 -3.45 8.31
CA ASN A 442 7.89 -4.65 7.66
C ASN A 442 8.22 -5.75 8.68
N PRO A 443 7.40 -6.81 8.77
CA PRO A 443 7.63 -7.90 9.71
C PRO A 443 8.93 -8.69 9.40
N ASP A 444 9.39 -8.73 8.14
CA ASP A 444 10.64 -9.41 7.79
C ASP A 444 11.89 -8.74 8.39
N SER A 445 11.87 -7.42 8.55
CA SER A 445 12.94 -6.69 9.22
C SER A 445 12.80 -6.73 10.75
N ALA A 446 11.56 -6.85 11.25
CA ALA A 446 11.24 -6.84 12.66
C ALA A 446 11.47 -8.19 13.36
N LEU A 447 11.39 -9.31 12.61
CA LEU A 447 11.50 -10.65 13.16
C LEU A 447 12.89 -11.26 12.90
N ASN A 448 13.52 -11.83 13.93
CA ASN A 448 14.79 -12.52 13.76
C ASN A 448 14.59 -13.83 12.96
N ARG A 449 15.12 -13.88 11.75
CA ARG A 449 14.96 -15.00 10.79
C ARG A 449 15.55 -16.34 11.27
N ARG A 450 16.40 -16.34 12.30
CA ARG A 450 17.03 -17.55 12.88
C ARG A 450 16.20 -18.14 14.02
N HIS A 451 15.32 -17.36 14.64
CA HIS A 451 14.51 -17.80 15.78
C HIS A 451 13.18 -18.38 15.31
N SER A 452 12.66 -19.35 16.05
CA SER A 452 11.29 -19.84 15.90
C SER A 452 10.28 -18.85 16.48
N VAL A 453 9.00 -18.98 16.09
CA VAL A 453 7.88 -18.17 16.60
C VAL A 453 7.87 -18.19 18.14
N HIS A 454 7.90 -19.37 18.75
CA HIS A 454 8.01 -19.55 20.20
C HIS A 454 9.18 -18.75 20.80
N ARG A 455 10.36 -18.77 20.20
CA ARG A 455 11.53 -18.06 20.72
C ARG A 455 11.39 -16.54 20.56
N ILE A 456 10.75 -16.07 19.48
CA ILE A 456 10.52 -14.63 19.23
C ILE A 456 9.56 -14.07 20.28
N ILE A 457 8.38 -14.71 20.46
CA ILE A 457 7.36 -14.28 21.43
C ILE A 457 7.88 -14.50 22.84
N GLY A 458 8.47 -15.67 23.12
CA GLY A 458 8.96 -16.03 24.47
C GLY A 458 10.06 -15.09 24.99
N ARG A 459 10.92 -14.58 24.11
CA ARG A 459 11.89 -13.55 24.48
C ARG A 459 11.23 -12.23 24.89
N ALA A 460 10.19 -11.80 24.16
CA ALA A 460 9.43 -10.60 24.49
C ALA A 460 8.70 -10.78 25.85
N VAL A 461 8.00 -11.89 26.03
CA VAL A 461 7.36 -12.20 27.34
C VAL A 461 8.36 -12.20 28.47
N GLN A 462 9.54 -12.81 28.28
CA GLN A 462 10.60 -12.83 29.31
C GLN A 462 11.12 -11.45 29.68
N LEU A 463 11.30 -10.58 28.68
CA LEU A 463 11.87 -9.24 28.90
C LEU A 463 10.84 -8.27 29.48
N LEU A 464 9.56 -8.38 29.08
CA LEU A 464 8.52 -7.41 29.43
C LEU A 464 7.72 -7.81 30.69
N ARG A 465 7.54 -9.12 30.94
CA ARG A 465 6.77 -9.61 32.12
C ARG A 465 7.60 -10.39 33.13
N GLY A 466 8.71 -10.99 32.71
CA GLY A 466 9.47 -11.91 33.54
C GLY A 466 8.69 -13.21 33.81
N GLY A 467 8.60 -13.65 35.07
CA GLY A 467 7.82 -14.81 35.51
C GLY A 467 8.55 -16.16 35.33
N GLN A 468 7.91 -17.24 35.86
CA GLN A 468 8.42 -18.61 35.76
C GLN A 468 8.27 -19.16 34.32
N ARG A 469 9.04 -20.21 34.02
CA ARG A 469 9.01 -20.83 32.68
C ARG A 469 7.61 -21.30 32.27
N THR A 470 6.88 -21.90 33.18
CA THR A 470 5.51 -22.40 32.93
C THR A 470 4.53 -21.26 32.61
N GLU A 471 4.59 -20.15 33.31
CA GLU A 471 3.75 -18.98 33.12
C GLU A 471 4.03 -18.35 31.74
N ARG A 472 5.34 -18.26 31.37
CA ARG A 472 5.73 -17.76 30.06
C ARG A 472 5.23 -18.64 28.92
N GLU A 473 5.31 -19.97 29.06
CA GLU A 473 4.82 -20.90 28.06
C GLU A 473 3.29 -20.78 27.88
N GLU A 474 2.53 -20.64 28.97
CA GLU A 474 1.09 -20.41 28.87
C GLU A 474 0.75 -19.07 28.22
N ARG A 475 1.47 -17.98 28.55
CA ARG A 475 1.27 -16.67 27.88
C ARG A 475 1.59 -16.74 26.38
N ILE A 476 2.65 -17.46 25.96
CA ILE A 476 2.95 -17.66 24.54
C ILE A 476 1.79 -18.36 23.82
N LYS A 477 1.24 -19.43 24.40
CA LYS A 477 0.11 -20.15 23.81
C LYS A 477 -1.15 -19.29 23.76
N THR A 478 -1.37 -18.46 24.75
CA THR A 478 -2.48 -17.50 24.82
C THR A 478 -2.34 -16.47 23.72
N LEU A 479 -1.17 -15.83 23.58
CA LEU A 479 -0.87 -14.87 22.52
C LEU A 479 -1.06 -15.48 21.11
N LEU A 480 -0.64 -16.73 20.90
CA LEU A 480 -0.87 -17.41 19.62
C LEU A 480 -2.34 -17.61 19.32
N ARG A 481 -3.17 -17.91 20.34
CA ARG A 481 -4.64 -18.02 20.18
C ARG A 481 -5.27 -16.66 19.91
N GLU A 482 -4.89 -15.61 20.67
CA GLU A 482 -5.34 -14.25 20.49
C GLU A 482 -5.07 -13.76 19.06
N VAL A 483 -3.88 -14.02 18.49
CA VAL A 483 -3.58 -13.66 17.09
C VAL A 483 -4.04 -14.72 16.07
N ARG A 484 -4.89 -15.67 16.48
CA ARG A 484 -5.47 -16.71 15.60
C ARG A 484 -4.39 -17.51 14.83
N MET A 485 -3.30 -17.87 15.49
CA MET A 485 -2.24 -18.73 14.96
C MET A 485 -2.33 -20.14 15.51
N GLY A 486 -2.39 -21.12 14.62
CA GLY A 486 -2.39 -22.53 15.00
C GLY A 486 -1.05 -23.00 15.61
N MET A 487 -1.10 -23.97 16.53
CA MET A 487 0.07 -24.51 17.21
C MET A 487 1.09 -25.19 16.29
N GLN A 488 0.70 -25.57 15.05
CA GLN A 488 1.63 -26.10 14.05
C GLN A 488 2.74 -25.08 13.69
N HIS A 489 2.50 -23.78 13.88
CA HIS A 489 3.47 -22.72 13.61
C HIS A 489 4.40 -22.42 14.79
N TYR A 490 4.18 -23.02 15.96
CA TYR A 490 4.95 -22.76 17.20
C TYR A 490 6.47 -22.86 17.02
N ASN A 491 6.94 -23.90 16.30
CA ASN A 491 8.35 -24.11 15.99
C ASN A 491 8.79 -23.56 14.63
N SER A 492 7.88 -23.01 13.85
CA SER A 492 8.19 -22.47 12.52
C SER A 492 9.12 -21.27 12.63
N LYS A 493 9.97 -21.07 11.62
CA LYS A 493 10.81 -19.87 11.47
C LYS A 493 10.14 -18.88 10.54
N PRO A 494 10.43 -17.57 10.62
CA PRO A 494 9.82 -16.54 9.77
C PRO A 494 9.86 -16.87 8.25
N ARG A 495 10.90 -17.53 7.77
CA ARG A 495 11.00 -17.93 6.35
C ARG A 495 9.94 -18.95 5.90
N GLN A 496 9.31 -19.65 6.84
CA GLN A 496 8.30 -20.68 6.60
C GLN A 496 6.87 -20.12 6.73
N LEU A 497 6.73 -18.83 7.02
CA LEU A 497 5.46 -18.15 7.26
C LEU A 497 5.11 -17.24 6.08
N SER A 498 3.83 -17.16 5.77
CA SER A 498 3.28 -16.13 4.87
C SER A 498 3.41 -14.72 5.48
N GLY A 499 3.25 -13.68 4.67
CA GLY A 499 3.27 -12.28 5.13
C GLY A 499 2.31 -12.04 6.29
N GLY A 500 1.07 -12.47 6.15
CA GLY A 500 0.06 -12.33 7.21
C GLY A 500 0.38 -13.10 8.49
N LEU A 501 0.96 -14.30 8.40
CA LEU A 501 1.41 -15.04 9.58
C LEU A 501 2.61 -14.37 10.26
N LYS A 502 3.54 -13.79 9.52
CA LYS A 502 4.63 -12.98 10.08
C LYS A 502 4.09 -11.76 10.82
N GLN A 503 3.10 -11.08 10.23
CA GLN A 503 2.46 -9.93 10.86
C GLN A 503 1.75 -10.31 12.17
N ARG A 504 1.05 -11.44 12.20
CA ARG A 504 0.44 -11.98 13.44
C ARG A 504 1.50 -12.27 14.52
N VAL A 505 2.68 -12.78 14.15
CA VAL A 505 3.81 -12.96 15.09
C VAL A 505 4.32 -11.61 15.60
N ALA A 506 4.41 -10.60 14.75
CA ALA A 506 4.82 -9.25 15.15
C ALA A 506 3.82 -8.60 16.10
N ILE A 507 2.52 -8.78 15.85
CA ILE A 507 1.43 -8.35 16.76
C ILE A 507 1.52 -9.11 18.10
N ALA A 508 1.60 -10.45 18.10
CA ALA A 508 1.75 -11.23 19.32
C ALA A 508 2.97 -10.82 20.15
N ARG A 509 4.06 -10.46 19.49
CA ARG A 509 5.27 -9.93 20.16
C ARG A 509 5.00 -8.58 20.83
N ALA A 510 4.28 -7.66 20.17
CA ALA A 510 3.93 -6.35 20.73
C ALA A 510 3.01 -6.51 21.95
N PHE A 511 2.09 -7.46 21.92
CA PHE A 511 1.17 -7.76 23.03
C PHE A 511 1.77 -8.63 24.15
N ALA A 512 3.04 -9.01 24.06
CA ALA A 512 3.71 -9.87 25.05
C ALA A 512 3.70 -9.29 26.47
N GLY A 513 3.79 -7.96 26.61
CA GLY A 513 3.81 -7.22 27.86
C GLY A 513 2.43 -6.76 28.36
N SER A 514 1.34 -6.99 27.63
CA SER A 514 0.04 -6.35 27.84
C SER A 514 0.15 -4.81 27.80
N PRO A 515 0.46 -4.24 26.64
CA PRO A 515 0.71 -2.81 26.49
C PRO A 515 -0.56 -1.99 26.73
N ALA A 516 -0.41 -0.77 27.22
CA ALA A 516 -1.48 0.23 27.27
C ALA A 516 -1.61 0.99 25.93
N LEU A 517 -0.47 1.22 25.24
CA LEU A 517 -0.42 1.84 23.91
C LEU A 517 0.37 0.95 22.94
N VAL A 518 -0.19 0.73 21.76
CA VAL A 518 0.55 0.13 20.63
C VAL A 518 0.61 1.12 19.47
N VAL A 519 1.83 1.46 19.06
CA VAL A 519 2.08 2.21 17.85
C VAL A 519 2.07 1.25 16.67
N CYS A 520 1.12 1.37 15.77
CA CYS A 520 1.01 0.58 14.55
C CYS A 520 1.54 1.41 13.37
N ASP A 521 2.80 1.17 12.96
CA ASP A 521 3.42 1.89 11.84
C ASP A 521 3.18 1.11 10.55
N GLU A 522 2.18 1.53 9.77
CA GLU A 522 1.74 0.91 8.52
C GLU A 522 1.58 -0.64 8.60
N PRO A 523 0.80 -1.17 9.54
CA PRO A 523 0.81 -2.59 9.84
C PRO A 523 0.25 -3.49 8.72
N THR A 524 -0.32 -2.90 7.68
CA THR A 524 -1.01 -3.60 6.58
C THR A 524 -0.46 -3.28 5.19
N SER A 525 0.48 -2.33 5.05
CA SER A 525 0.95 -1.80 3.76
C SER A 525 1.60 -2.83 2.83
N ALA A 526 2.13 -3.93 3.36
CA ALA A 526 2.79 -5.00 2.60
C ALA A 526 1.92 -6.28 2.48
N LEU A 527 0.61 -6.17 2.73
CA LEU A 527 -0.31 -7.30 2.79
C LEU A 527 -1.37 -7.22 1.68
N ASP A 528 -1.78 -8.37 1.20
CA ASP A 528 -2.91 -8.48 0.28
C ASP A 528 -4.22 -8.07 0.94
N VAL A 529 -5.20 -7.62 0.17
CA VAL A 529 -6.49 -7.09 0.64
C VAL A 529 -7.19 -8.03 1.63
N SER A 530 -7.24 -9.35 1.36
CA SER A 530 -7.88 -10.33 2.24
C SER A 530 -7.14 -10.50 3.58
N VAL A 531 -5.81 -10.45 3.56
CA VAL A 531 -4.96 -10.53 4.76
C VAL A 531 -5.02 -9.22 5.53
N GLN A 532 -5.05 -8.06 4.84
CA GLN A 532 -5.23 -6.74 5.43
C GLN A 532 -6.53 -6.68 6.25
N ALA A 533 -7.67 -7.09 5.66
CA ALA A 533 -8.95 -7.15 6.36
C ALA A 533 -8.88 -8.00 7.64
N ALA A 534 -8.26 -9.17 7.55
CA ALA A 534 -8.10 -10.07 8.70
C ALA A 534 -7.19 -9.48 9.81
N ILE A 535 -6.18 -8.70 9.47
CA ILE A 535 -5.31 -8.01 10.45
C ILE A 535 -6.01 -6.81 11.07
N ILE A 536 -6.79 -6.05 10.29
CA ILE A 536 -7.58 -4.92 10.80
C ILE A 536 -8.63 -5.42 11.81
N ASN A 537 -9.39 -6.47 11.47
CA ASN A 537 -10.33 -7.10 12.40
C ASN A 537 -9.63 -7.58 13.68
N LEU A 538 -8.48 -8.26 13.54
CA LEU A 538 -7.69 -8.71 14.69
C LEU A 538 -7.27 -7.57 15.60
N LEU A 539 -6.80 -6.45 15.06
CA LEU A 539 -6.40 -5.28 15.86
C LEU A 539 -7.62 -4.66 16.55
N ALA A 540 -8.78 -4.58 15.88
CA ALA A 540 -10.02 -4.09 16.47
C ALA A 540 -10.51 -4.99 17.64
N GLU A 541 -10.42 -6.31 17.49
CA GLU A 541 -10.75 -7.27 18.56
C GLU A 541 -9.80 -7.13 19.76
N LEU A 542 -8.48 -7.12 19.51
CA LEU A 542 -7.48 -6.94 20.57
C LEU A 542 -7.64 -5.61 21.31
N GLN A 543 -8.05 -4.54 20.61
CA GLN A 543 -8.37 -3.24 21.23
C GLN A 543 -9.47 -3.38 22.27
N VAL A 544 -10.54 -4.11 21.94
CA VAL A 544 -11.67 -4.32 22.84
C VAL A 544 -11.31 -5.26 23.98
N GLU A 545 -10.64 -6.38 23.69
CA GLU A 545 -10.33 -7.43 24.68
C GLU A 545 -9.27 -6.96 25.69
N GLU A 546 -8.19 -6.35 25.24
CA GLU A 546 -7.06 -5.92 26.09
C GLU A 546 -7.19 -4.45 26.55
N ASN A 547 -8.21 -3.70 26.09
CA ASN A 547 -8.40 -2.27 26.37
C ASN A 547 -7.18 -1.39 26.00
N VAL A 548 -6.53 -1.71 24.90
CA VAL A 548 -5.32 -1.06 24.43
C VAL A 548 -5.66 0.15 23.55
N ALA A 549 -4.90 1.25 23.68
CA ALA A 549 -4.97 2.37 22.76
C ALA A 549 -4.04 2.15 21.57
N TYR A 550 -4.41 2.71 20.39
CA TYR A 550 -3.58 2.69 19.20
C TYR A 550 -3.19 4.09 18.73
N LEU A 551 -1.91 4.27 18.37
CA LEU A 551 -1.50 5.28 17.40
C LEU A 551 -1.32 4.56 16.07
N PHE A 552 -2.30 4.70 15.16
CA PHE A 552 -2.36 3.96 13.91
C PHE A 552 -1.90 4.83 12.74
N ILE A 553 -0.71 4.55 12.22
CA ILE A 553 -0.11 5.24 11.09
C ILE A 553 -0.46 4.48 9.82
N SER A 554 -1.05 5.14 8.84
CA SER A 554 -1.32 4.57 7.53
C SER A 554 -1.36 5.67 6.45
N HIS A 555 -1.04 5.29 5.22
CA HIS A 555 -1.27 6.10 4.03
C HIS A 555 -2.62 5.76 3.36
N ASP A 556 -3.25 4.63 3.73
CA ASP A 556 -4.58 4.24 3.25
C ASP A 556 -5.66 4.91 4.11
N LEU A 557 -6.30 5.95 3.55
CA LEU A 557 -7.31 6.74 4.24
C LEU A 557 -8.60 5.95 4.51
N ASN A 558 -8.94 4.95 3.69
CA ASN A 558 -10.10 4.09 3.91
C ASN A 558 -9.90 3.21 5.15
N VAL A 559 -8.70 2.66 5.31
CA VAL A 559 -8.33 1.92 6.52
C VAL A 559 -8.37 2.81 7.75
N VAL A 560 -7.83 4.04 7.67
CA VAL A 560 -7.88 5.00 8.79
C VAL A 560 -9.33 5.37 9.11
N ARG A 561 -10.16 5.69 8.12
CA ARG A 561 -11.60 5.98 8.32
C ARG A 561 -12.32 4.83 9.02
N TYR A 562 -11.96 3.59 8.66
CA TYR A 562 -12.55 2.40 9.26
C TYR A 562 -12.09 2.18 10.71
N ILE A 563 -10.79 2.31 11.05
CA ILE A 563 -10.28 1.89 12.37
C ILE A 563 -10.18 3.04 13.38
N ALA A 564 -9.95 4.29 12.94
CA ALA A 564 -9.67 5.41 13.84
C ALA A 564 -10.94 6.00 14.48
N ASP A 565 -10.85 6.41 15.75
CA ASP A 565 -11.84 7.21 16.45
C ASP A 565 -11.60 8.70 16.21
N ARG A 566 -10.32 9.12 16.26
CA ARG A 566 -9.85 10.45 15.87
C ARG A 566 -8.73 10.34 14.84
N VAL A 567 -8.60 11.39 14.04
CA VAL A 567 -7.56 11.50 13.00
C VAL A 567 -6.73 12.75 13.26
N ALA A 568 -5.43 12.60 13.21
CA ALA A 568 -4.42 13.65 13.26
C ALA A 568 -3.69 13.71 11.92
N VAL A 569 -3.70 14.86 11.27
CA VAL A 569 -3.09 15.07 9.95
C VAL A 569 -1.78 15.82 10.11
N MET A 570 -0.68 15.23 9.65
CA MET A 570 0.67 15.79 9.76
C MET A 570 1.23 16.26 8.42
N TYR A 571 1.87 17.45 8.43
CA TYR A 571 2.63 17.99 7.32
C TYR A 571 3.89 18.69 7.82
N LEU A 572 5.07 18.36 7.25
CA LEU A 572 6.37 18.95 7.62
C LEU A 572 6.60 19.08 9.14
N GLY A 573 6.37 17.98 9.86
CA GLY A 573 6.61 17.91 11.30
C GLY A 573 5.58 18.64 12.16
N ARG A 574 4.45 19.11 11.62
CA ARG A 574 3.40 19.81 12.35
C ARG A 574 2.05 19.12 12.19
N LEU A 575 1.19 19.25 13.21
CA LEU A 575 -0.22 18.89 13.09
C LEU A 575 -0.98 20.02 12.41
N MET A 576 -1.65 19.68 11.30
CA MET A 576 -2.44 20.62 10.52
C MET A 576 -3.91 20.57 10.89
N GLU A 577 -4.40 19.37 11.25
CA GLU A 577 -5.77 19.12 11.64
C GLU A 577 -5.86 17.94 12.60
N VAL A 578 -6.73 18.03 13.62
CA VAL A 578 -7.05 16.94 14.55
C VAL A 578 -8.54 16.97 14.84
N GLY A 579 -9.23 15.84 14.71
CA GLY A 579 -10.67 15.75 14.99
C GLY A 579 -11.16 14.31 15.03
N THR A 580 -12.45 14.11 15.32
CA THR A 580 -13.07 12.80 15.18
C THR A 580 -13.00 12.35 13.72
N ALA A 581 -12.89 11.05 13.48
CA ALA A 581 -12.80 10.53 12.13
C ALA A 581 -13.99 11.03 11.27
N ASP A 582 -15.22 10.93 11.77
CA ASP A 582 -16.40 11.42 11.05
C ASP A 582 -16.29 12.90 10.67
N ARG A 583 -15.77 13.74 11.57
CA ARG A 583 -15.59 15.17 11.31
C ARG A 583 -14.55 15.46 10.25
N VAL A 584 -13.40 14.78 10.32
CA VAL A 584 -12.29 14.95 9.36
C VAL A 584 -12.70 14.44 7.96
N PHE A 585 -13.42 13.32 7.87
CA PHE A 585 -13.86 12.79 6.58
C PHE A 585 -15.09 13.51 5.98
N ALA A 586 -15.91 14.18 6.80
CA ALA A 586 -17.07 14.94 6.32
C ALA A 586 -16.74 16.37 5.89
N GLY A 587 -15.67 16.99 6.40
CA GLY A 587 -15.31 18.38 6.15
C GLY A 587 -16.26 19.40 6.84
N PRO A 588 -16.06 20.72 6.66
CA PRO A 588 -14.92 21.31 5.93
C PRO A 588 -13.58 21.06 6.62
N ASN A 589 -12.51 20.99 5.84
CA ASN A 589 -11.19 20.57 6.29
C ASN A 589 -10.15 21.68 6.18
N HIS A 590 -8.99 21.46 6.82
CA HIS A 590 -7.77 22.15 6.43
C HIS A 590 -7.48 21.89 4.93
N PRO A 591 -7.04 22.89 4.14
CA PRO A 591 -6.82 22.72 2.69
C PRO A 591 -5.88 21.54 2.32
N TYR A 592 -4.95 21.19 3.19
CA TYR A 592 -4.10 20.00 3.00
C TYR A 592 -4.89 18.70 3.19
N THR A 593 -5.72 18.61 4.22
CA THR A 593 -6.60 17.45 4.45
C THR A 593 -7.59 17.27 3.30
N GLU A 594 -8.17 18.37 2.83
CA GLU A 594 -9.05 18.39 1.66
C GLU A 594 -8.34 17.80 0.43
N ALA A 595 -7.09 18.20 0.17
CA ALA A 595 -6.30 17.68 -0.93
C ALA A 595 -5.97 16.18 -0.76
N LEU A 596 -5.59 15.76 0.47
CA LEU A 596 -5.34 14.35 0.79
C LEU A 596 -6.58 13.48 0.55
N LEU A 597 -7.75 13.90 1.03
CA LEU A 597 -9.00 13.17 0.84
C LEU A 597 -9.40 13.11 -0.64
N SER A 598 -9.19 14.21 -1.38
CA SER A 598 -9.46 14.26 -2.82
C SER A 598 -8.54 13.38 -3.66
N ALA A 599 -7.40 12.95 -3.12
CA ALA A 599 -6.46 12.07 -3.80
C ALA A 599 -6.90 10.59 -3.80
N SER A 600 -7.96 10.23 -3.06
CA SER A 600 -8.50 8.87 -3.05
C SER A 600 -8.85 8.40 -4.47
N PRO A 601 -8.39 7.19 -4.89
CA PRO A 601 -8.68 6.65 -6.23
C PRO A 601 -10.18 6.47 -6.53
N GLU A 602 -11.02 6.48 -5.50
CA GLU A 602 -12.46 6.26 -5.59
C GLU A 602 -13.24 7.52 -5.98
N LEU A 603 -12.61 8.70 -5.83
CA LEU A 603 -13.22 9.97 -6.24
C LEU A 603 -13.01 10.21 -7.74
N SER A 604 -14.02 10.84 -8.37
CA SER A 604 -13.93 11.25 -9.76
C SER A 604 -12.87 12.34 -9.96
N ASP A 605 -12.18 12.30 -11.11
CA ASP A 605 -11.04 13.19 -11.39
C ASP A 605 -11.40 14.69 -11.42
N ASP A 606 -12.67 15.04 -11.68
CA ASP A 606 -13.19 16.42 -11.63
C ASP A 606 -13.27 17.02 -10.21
N LYS A 607 -13.34 16.16 -9.19
CA LYS A 607 -13.33 16.58 -7.77
C LYS A 607 -11.94 16.64 -7.15
N ARG A 608 -10.91 16.22 -7.89
CA ARG A 608 -9.58 16.08 -7.36
C ARG A 608 -8.80 17.38 -7.32
N ILE A 609 -8.22 17.67 -6.17
CA ILE A 609 -7.32 18.80 -5.95
C ILE A 609 -5.89 18.33 -6.25
N ARG A 610 -5.30 18.88 -7.32
CA ARG A 610 -3.89 18.64 -7.64
C ARG A 610 -3.03 19.65 -6.91
N LEU A 611 -2.13 19.15 -6.05
CA LEU A 611 -1.16 19.98 -5.37
C LEU A 611 -0.01 20.31 -6.33
N GLU A 612 0.32 21.58 -6.47
CA GLU A 612 1.44 22.00 -7.30
C GLU A 612 2.73 22.11 -6.46
N GLY A 613 3.84 21.69 -7.04
CA GLY A 613 5.16 21.77 -6.44
C GLY A 613 5.51 20.57 -5.55
N GLU A 614 6.78 20.49 -5.19
CA GLU A 614 7.33 19.45 -4.32
C GLU A 614 7.11 19.80 -2.84
N ILE A 615 7.15 18.78 -1.98
CA ILE A 615 7.17 18.97 -0.53
C ILE A 615 8.45 19.73 -0.17
N PRO A 616 8.35 20.88 0.55
CA PRO A 616 9.53 21.63 0.95
C PRO A 616 10.50 20.79 1.80
N GLU A 617 11.79 21.09 1.68
CA GLU A 617 12.81 20.39 2.47
C GLU A 617 12.63 20.71 3.97
N PRO A 618 12.57 19.69 4.86
CA PRO A 618 12.47 19.90 6.31
C PRO A 618 13.64 20.66 6.93
N SER A 619 14.76 20.79 6.20
CA SER A 619 15.92 21.60 6.59
C SER A 619 15.71 23.09 6.37
N ASN A 620 14.76 23.47 5.49
CA ASN A 620 14.43 24.86 5.17
C ASN A 620 12.90 25.00 5.00
N PRO A 621 12.11 24.86 6.06
CA PRO A 621 10.66 24.95 5.97
C PRO A 621 10.24 26.37 5.55
N PRO A 622 9.12 26.53 4.78
CA PRO A 622 8.59 27.83 4.43
C PRO A 622 8.28 28.68 5.69
N SER A 623 8.46 29.99 5.56
CA SER A 623 8.00 30.93 6.57
C SER A 623 6.46 30.96 6.64
N GLY A 624 5.90 31.34 7.77
CA GLY A 624 4.45 31.37 7.99
C GLY A 624 3.85 29.96 7.98
N CYS A 625 2.73 29.78 7.29
CA CYS A 625 2.10 28.46 7.14
C CYS A 625 2.98 27.54 6.32
N VAL A 626 3.41 26.41 6.88
CA VAL A 626 4.31 25.46 6.19
C VAL A 626 3.72 24.85 4.91
N PHE A 627 2.41 24.87 4.74
CA PHE A 627 1.69 24.41 3.55
C PHE A 627 1.49 25.49 2.49
N GLN A 628 1.82 26.76 2.77
CA GLN A 628 1.47 27.92 1.93
C GLN A 628 2.02 27.85 0.50
N THR A 629 3.13 27.17 0.25
CA THR A 629 3.73 27.02 -1.08
C THR A 629 2.96 26.07 -2.00
N ARG A 630 2.15 25.18 -1.42
CA ARG A 630 1.32 24.19 -2.15
C ARG A 630 -0.18 24.37 -1.91
N CYS A 631 -0.57 25.36 -1.10
CA CYS A 631 -1.96 25.57 -0.70
C CYS A 631 -2.81 26.13 -1.85
N PRO A 632 -3.82 25.39 -2.35
CA PRO A 632 -4.69 25.86 -3.42
C PRO A 632 -5.66 26.95 -2.95
N ARG A 633 -5.75 27.18 -1.63
CA ARG A 633 -6.66 28.14 -0.99
C ARG A 633 -5.91 29.23 -0.22
N LYS A 634 -4.69 29.56 -0.62
CA LYS A 634 -3.87 30.59 0.01
C LYS A 634 -4.55 31.96 -0.05
N ILE A 635 -4.74 32.60 1.11
CA ILE A 635 -5.48 33.88 1.22
C ILE A 635 -4.58 35.14 1.17
N GLY A 636 -3.28 35.00 0.94
CA GLY A 636 -2.37 36.13 0.74
C GLY A 636 -1.17 36.12 1.69
N GLU A 637 -0.63 37.32 1.97
CA GLU A 637 0.64 37.53 2.67
C GLU A 637 0.66 36.97 4.11
N ILE A 638 -0.50 36.91 4.77
CA ILE A 638 -0.60 36.35 6.12
C ILE A 638 -0.13 34.89 6.17
N CYS A 639 -0.45 34.11 5.12
CA CYS A 639 0.01 32.72 5.01
C CYS A 639 1.53 32.61 4.83
N GLU A 640 2.19 33.67 4.33
CA GLU A 640 3.64 33.68 4.09
C GLU A 640 4.44 34.16 5.30
N THR A 641 3.84 35.02 6.13
CA THR A 641 4.55 35.76 7.17
C THR A 641 4.22 35.27 8.58
N VAL A 642 3.01 34.73 8.81
CA VAL A 642 2.55 34.32 10.14
C VAL A 642 2.29 32.81 10.15
N GLU A 643 2.89 32.10 11.08
CA GLU A 643 2.57 30.70 11.32
C GLU A 643 1.23 30.60 12.08
N PRO A 644 0.22 29.88 11.54
CA PRO A 644 -1.05 29.71 12.26
C PRO A 644 -0.86 28.78 13.46
N GLU A 645 -1.53 29.08 14.56
CA GLU A 645 -1.59 28.18 15.72
C GLU A 645 -2.58 27.02 15.47
N LEU A 646 -2.41 25.92 16.18
CA LEU A 646 -3.38 24.83 16.20
C LEU A 646 -4.50 25.23 17.17
N GLU A 647 -5.61 25.73 16.65
CA GLU A 647 -6.74 26.25 17.42
C GLU A 647 -7.95 25.32 17.36
N GLU A 648 -8.72 25.24 18.45
CA GLU A 648 -10.01 24.56 18.46
C GLU A 648 -11.02 25.40 17.68
N ALA A 649 -11.37 24.93 16.50
CA ALA A 649 -12.26 25.63 15.57
C ALA A 649 -13.74 25.26 15.77
N GLU A 650 -14.02 24.04 16.21
CA GLU A 650 -15.32 23.52 16.67
C GLU A 650 -15.03 22.52 17.82
N PRO A 651 -15.98 22.20 18.70
CA PRO A 651 -15.74 21.31 19.83
C PRO A 651 -15.09 19.99 19.40
N GLY A 652 -13.87 19.72 19.90
CA GLY A 652 -13.08 18.52 19.57
C GLY A 652 -12.48 18.50 18.18
N TRP A 653 -12.54 19.61 17.42
CA TRP A 653 -11.89 19.74 16.12
C TRP A 653 -10.92 20.92 16.08
N PHE A 654 -9.66 20.62 15.82
CA PHE A 654 -8.56 21.57 15.80
C PHE A 654 -8.02 21.72 14.37
N LYS A 655 -7.70 22.95 13.96
CA LYS A 655 -7.07 23.26 12.69
C LYS A 655 -5.93 24.26 12.82
N ARG A 656 -4.92 24.12 11.98
CA ARG A 656 -3.78 25.05 11.87
C ARG A 656 -3.88 25.84 10.56
N CYS A 657 -4.87 26.75 10.47
CA CYS A 657 -5.16 27.51 9.26
C CYS A 657 -5.74 28.87 9.55
N HIS A 658 -5.31 29.91 8.81
CA HIS A 658 -5.83 31.27 8.92
C HIS A 658 -7.27 31.46 8.39
N ILE A 659 -7.73 30.54 7.51
CA ILE A 659 -9.07 30.66 6.91
C ILE A 659 -10.13 30.31 7.96
N PRO A 660 -11.11 31.19 8.21
CA PRO A 660 -12.24 30.91 9.10
C PRO A 660 -13.08 29.72 8.63
N VAL A 661 -13.74 29.02 9.58
CA VAL A 661 -14.53 27.79 9.30
C VAL A 661 -15.65 28.05 8.30
N GLU A 662 -16.37 29.18 8.43
CA GLU A 662 -17.44 29.53 7.51
C GLU A 662 -16.95 29.73 6.08
N GLU A 663 -15.77 30.32 5.90
CA GLU A 663 -15.15 30.47 4.57
C GLU A 663 -14.69 29.13 4.02
N LEU A 664 -14.05 28.25 4.83
CA LEU A 664 -13.70 26.90 4.41
C LEU A 664 -14.96 26.14 3.98
N ARG A 665 -16.05 26.24 4.73
CA ARG A 665 -17.32 25.60 4.39
C ARG A 665 -17.89 26.11 3.07
N ALA A 666 -17.81 27.42 2.82
CA ALA A 666 -18.26 28.02 1.56
C ALA A 666 -17.39 27.61 0.36
N MET A 667 -16.07 27.43 0.56
CA MET A 667 -15.13 27.07 -0.50
C MET A 667 -15.18 25.58 -0.85
N GLN A 668 -15.62 24.72 0.07
CA GLN A 668 -15.59 23.25 -0.06
C GLN A 668 -16.99 22.65 -0.32
N ILE A 669 -18.01 23.47 -0.66
CA ILE A 669 -19.33 22.99 -1.05
C ILE A 669 -19.21 22.10 -2.29
N GLY A 670 -19.54 20.80 -2.13
CA GLY A 670 -19.53 19.79 -3.20
C GLY A 670 -18.46 18.71 -3.08
N ILE A 671 -17.61 18.72 -2.03
CA ILE A 671 -16.60 17.69 -1.77
C ILE A 671 -17.09 16.65 -0.74
N SER A 672 -18.17 16.93 0.00
CA SER A 672 -18.76 15.93 0.89
C SER A 672 -19.19 14.70 0.07
N ALA A 673 -18.54 13.60 0.40
CA ALA A 673 -18.73 12.26 -0.20
C ALA A 673 -20.15 11.73 0.04
#